data_0b5e647b5c344c916f1483954839f45f
#
_entry.id   0b5e647b5c344c916f1483954839f45f
#
_cell.length_a   1.000
_cell.length_b   1.000
_cell.length_c   1.000
_cell.angle_alpha   90.00
_cell.angle_beta   90.00
_cell.angle_gamma   90.00
#
_symmetry.space_group_name_H-M   'P 1'
#
loop_
_entity.id
_entity.type
_entity.pdbx_description
1 polymer ?
#
loop_
_entity_poly.entity_id
_entity_poly.type
_entity_poly.pdbx_seq_one_letter_code
_entity_poly.pdbx_strand_id
1 'polypeptide(L)'
;MPEPLFSQVAPAATVLPTAASPAAAKNQPGSDAIEFSSAFTGTGKSSVDISRFETGATVLPGSYNVDIFVNEARVERRIMEFHAIAGATNAEPCFTYAEMVRFGVDVSKLDPVAVNPQNVCIAIREVSPDATARMDMGELRLDLSIPQASMKNNARGYVSPDLWDDGETALLVGYNFNVYASSQSYAAPPAPYGNSTGNNAVGGAFVPVQNGTYYTQTASGIRVLGAHGVFLPSPNGTYVALSDSNTASSQEPYRVNDVNAFLGLNLGLNLGGWHLRTQSTGTWDKLLGRSQWDSISTTASHDVTALLAQFSVGNGYTQGVLFDTTPYLGVTLYSDDRMRPDSQAGYAPVVRGMANTQARVEVRQSGNLLYETTVAPGPFVINDLYSTGYGGDLTVIVFEADGSTHSYVVPYSAVPMLLRPGVNRWALTGGRVDDSSLSRSAPYFFEGTYQRGINNWLTLYGGLQATDDSLYRAYLGGAALNTPVGALSLDVTNSETDFRGWSSLSGYSARLTYSKAIPSTDTTFALATYRYSNGNYVSLSQAVTTQDRLTDRGITAPGEGSLVRAKQSVQVTLNQNFAPGYGALYATASYNNFWNQSNNATTFQLGYNNNFRRLNYGIVASRTYGATPVYRGSRYDDQIGINLSIPLGGSSSSHAPMLTASTVHDDVTGNDDRAGISGTFGQASQFNYSGNVSYSDTTPSATTWSFNTGWQAPYASLNTGYSWASHYQQASTSASGGLVVHGGGITWSPQIDPNGAIAIVEAPDAQGARVASSGQTEVNSHGYAVATGLTPYRMNDVVLDPVGTSADVELQTTRLQTAPRAGAVVPLAFTTVSGRAALIHATRANGDVLPFGAEVTDEQGHAVGSVAQSSQLLVRGAEDGGVLTVHWGDAADQQCHIQYSLPPRTKGADSTGFTAVDAVCR
;
A
#
# COMPACT_ATOMS: atom_id res chain seq x y z
N MET A 1 55.56 -19.96 15.11
CA MET A 1 56.25 -21.14 14.53
C MET A 1 55.24 -22.28 14.53
N PRO A 2 55.09 -23.07 13.48
CA PRO A 2 54.89 -22.70 12.08
C PRO A 2 53.48 -23.10 11.59
N GLU A 3 53.07 -22.52 10.48
CA GLU A 3 51.95 -22.98 9.65
C GLU A 3 52.14 -24.43 9.13
N PRO A 4 51.07 -25.07 8.72
CA PRO A 4 51.12 -25.76 7.44
C PRO A 4 50.06 -25.29 6.47
N LEU A 5 50.51 -24.93 5.27
CA LEU A 5 49.84 -24.88 3.99
C LEU A 5 48.93 -26.10 3.76
N PHE A 6 47.68 -25.85 3.45
CA PHE A 6 46.82 -26.77 2.70
C PHE A 6 46.36 -26.11 1.40
N SER A 7 46.85 -26.73 0.35
CA SER A 7 46.55 -26.52 -1.07
C SER A 7 45.04 -26.56 -1.32
N GLN A 8 44.50 -25.52 -1.93
CA GLN A 8 43.18 -25.50 -2.56
C GLN A 8 43.23 -26.23 -3.89
N VAL A 9 42.56 -27.35 -3.97
CA VAL A 9 42.19 -27.97 -5.26
C VAL A 9 40.84 -27.39 -5.68
N ALA A 10 40.81 -26.57 -6.70
CA ALA A 10 39.59 -26.09 -7.36
C ALA A 10 38.96 -27.23 -8.18
N PRO A 11 37.62 -27.38 -8.15
CA PRO A 11 36.98 -28.29 -9.11
C PRO A 11 36.95 -27.66 -10.50
N ALA A 12 37.31 -28.49 -11.47
CA ALA A 12 37.38 -28.16 -12.89
C ALA A 12 36.03 -27.62 -13.41
N ALA A 13 36.06 -26.42 -13.92
CA ALA A 13 34.95 -25.86 -14.68
C ALA A 13 34.89 -26.55 -16.04
N THR A 14 33.81 -27.20 -16.33
CA THR A 14 33.45 -27.71 -17.65
C THR A 14 33.23 -26.52 -18.59
N VAL A 15 34.14 -26.32 -19.51
CA VAL A 15 34.06 -25.29 -20.55
C VAL A 15 33.03 -25.73 -21.57
N LEU A 16 31.90 -25.06 -21.61
CA LEU A 16 30.99 -25.05 -22.77
C LEU A 16 31.65 -24.20 -23.88
N PRO A 17 31.56 -24.62 -25.15
CA PRO A 17 32.19 -23.87 -26.22
C PRO A 17 31.52 -22.50 -26.37
N THR A 18 32.34 -21.47 -26.27
CA THR A 18 32.01 -20.09 -26.57
C THR A 18 31.57 -19.98 -28.02
N ALA A 19 30.30 -19.68 -28.27
CA ALA A 19 29.87 -19.22 -29.58
C ALA A 19 30.60 -17.91 -29.87
N ALA A 20 31.32 -17.86 -30.97
CA ALA A 20 32.00 -16.69 -31.44
C ALA A 20 30.99 -15.56 -31.68
N SER A 21 31.19 -14.42 -31.01
CA SER A 21 30.54 -13.16 -31.33
C SER A 21 30.78 -12.82 -32.80
N PRO A 22 29.77 -12.54 -33.59
CA PRO A 22 30.03 -12.05 -34.96
C PRO A 22 30.63 -10.64 -34.86
N ALA A 23 31.73 -10.47 -35.53
CA ALA A 23 32.39 -9.20 -35.73
C ALA A 23 31.39 -8.17 -36.29
N ALA A 24 31.44 -6.96 -35.74
CA ALA A 24 30.68 -5.82 -36.23
C ALA A 24 30.88 -5.63 -37.74
N ALA A 25 29.91 -6.08 -38.51
CA ALA A 25 29.80 -5.75 -39.92
C ALA A 25 29.36 -4.30 -40.05
N LYS A 26 30.12 -3.50 -40.74
CA LYS A 26 29.75 -2.15 -41.18
C LYS A 26 28.44 -2.24 -41.98
N ASN A 27 27.39 -1.64 -41.45
CA ASN A 27 26.12 -1.46 -42.15
C ASN A 27 26.36 -0.61 -43.40
N GLN A 28 26.36 -1.26 -44.56
CA GLN A 28 25.91 -0.64 -45.80
C GLN A 28 24.38 -0.77 -45.87
N PRO A 29 23.62 0.21 -46.31
CA PRO A 29 22.18 0.06 -46.55
C PRO A 29 21.97 -0.78 -47.82
N GLY A 30 21.79 -2.06 -47.63
CA GLY A 30 21.43 -3.01 -48.65
C GLY A 30 20.22 -3.81 -48.17
N SER A 31 19.16 -3.77 -48.91
CA SER A 31 17.87 -4.41 -48.73
C SER A 31 18.00 -5.84 -48.19
N ASP A 32 17.69 -6.04 -46.92
CA ASP A 32 17.40 -7.37 -46.38
C ASP A 32 16.01 -7.80 -46.91
N ALA A 33 15.95 -8.26 -48.18
CA ALA A 33 14.75 -8.88 -48.71
C ALA A 33 14.60 -10.25 -48.06
N ILE A 34 13.47 -10.47 -47.37
CA ILE A 34 13.10 -11.76 -46.83
C ILE A 34 12.62 -12.64 -47.98
N GLU A 35 13.39 -13.67 -48.31
CA GLU A 35 13.00 -14.63 -49.36
C GLU A 35 12.02 -15.65 -48.77
N PHE A 36 10.76 -15.61 -49.21
CA PHE A 36 9.78 -16.62 -48.85
C PHE A 36 9.90 -17.86 -49.72
N SER A 37 10.12 -19.03 -49.12
CA SER A 37 10.17 -20.31 -49.83
C SER A 37 8.80 -20.63 -50.44
N SER A 38 8.78 -20.83 -51.74
CA SER A 38 7.57 -21.23 -52.50
C SER A 38 6.93 -22.54 -51.99
N ALA A 39 7.67 -23.35 -51.22
CA ALA A 39 7.16 -24.56 -50.57
C ALA A 39 6.07 -24.28 -49.52
N PHE A 40 6.03 -23.07 -48.93
CA PHE A 40 5.02 -22.65 -47.94
C PHE A 40 3.83 -21.90 -48.55
N THR A 41 3.90 -21.49 -49.82
CA THR A 41 2.82 -20.69 -50.47
C THR A 41 1.77 -21.53 -51.17
N GLY A 42 1.81 -22.86 -51.06
CA GLY A 42 0.83 -23.81 -51.60
C GLY A 42 0.96 -23.97 -53.13
N THR A 43 0.72 -25.16 -53.64
CA THR A 43 0.83 -25.48 -55.09
C THR A 43 -0.41 -25.08 -55.93
N GLY A 44 -1.27 -24.15 -55.38
CA GLY A 44 -2.43 -23.61 -56.06
C GLY A 44 -2.10 -22.33 -56.85
N LYS A 45 -2.70 -22.17 -58.01
CA LYS A 45 -2.51 -21.08 -58.99
C LYS A 45 -2.96 -19.67 -58.53
N SER A 46 -3.09 -19.36 -57.24
CA SER A 46 -3.30 -17.99 -56.81
C SER A 46 -1.96 -17.45 -56.29
N SER A 47 -1.33 -16.61 -57.06
CA SER A 47 -0.17 -15.82 -56.61
C SER A 47 -0.68 -14.82 -55.56
N VAL A 48 -0.58 -15.18 -54.29
CA VAL A 48 -0.64 -14.19 -53.25
C VAL A 48 0.56 -13.27 -53.50
N ASP A 49 0.32 -12.00 -53.70
CA ASP A 49 1.39 -11.01 -53.87
C ASP A 49 2.12 -10.84 -52.54
N ILE A 50 3.15 -11.67 -52.33
CA ILE A 50 4.01 -11.63 -51.14
C ILE A 50 5.12 -10.62 -51.28
N SER A 51 5.26 -9.94 -52.42
CA SER A 51 6.30 -8.94 -52.65
C SER A 51 6.26 -7.80 -51.64
N ARG A 52 5.08 -7.52 -51.09
CA ARG A 52 4.90 -6.54 -49.99
C ARG A 52 5.56 -6.94 -48.70
N PHE A 53 5.75 -8.23 -48.45
CA PHE A 53 6.36 -8.76 -47.22
C PHE A 53 7.87 -9.04 -47.40
N GLU A 54 8.38 -9.00 -48.62
CA GLU A 54 9.79 -9.19 -48.92
C GLU A 54 10.68 -8.06 -48.38
N THR A 55 10.09 -6.86 -48.12
CA THR A 55 10.79 -5.69 -47.57
C THR A 55 10.52 -5.47 -46.05
N GLY A 56 10.00 -6.47 -45.35
CA GLY A 56 9.63 -6.42 -43.94
C GLY A 56 8.12 -6.28 -43.71
N ALA A 57 7.73 -6.24 -42.45
CA ALA A 57 6.33 -6.09 -42.08
C ALA A 57 5.76 -4.73 -42.58
N THR A 58 4.86 -4.75 -43.53
CA THR A 58 4.23 -3.56 -44.10
C THR A 58 3.01 -3.16 -43.26
N VAL A 59 2.93 -1.91 -42.81
CA VAL A 59 1.77 -1.34 -42.09
C VAL A 59 0.76 -0.87 -43.13
N LEU A 60 -0.42 -1.47 -43.16
CA LEU A 60 -1.52 -1.09 -44.04
C LEU A 60 -2.35 0.05 -43.42
N PRO A 61 -3.05 0.87 -44.22
CA PRO A 61 -4.04 1.81 -43.70
C PRO A 61 -5.15 1.07 -42.94
N GLY A 62 -5.57 1.60 -41.81
CA GLY A 62 -6.60 0.99 -40.97
C GLY A 62 -6.44 1.36 -39.50
N SER A 63 -7.28 0.79 -38.65
CA SER A 63 -7.28 1.01 -37.22
C SER A 63 -6.63 -0.18 -36.50
N TYR A 64 -5.62 0.08 -35.69
CA TYR A 64 -4.90 -0.96 -34.95
C TYR A 64 -4.95 -0.63 -33.45
N ASN A 65 -5.21 -1.63 -32.63
CA ASN A 65 -5.12 -1.50 -31.18
C ASN A 65 -3.67 -1.72 -30.73
N VAL A 66 -2.94 -0.64 -30.47
CA VAL A 66 -1.50 -0.66 -30.26
C VAL A 66 -1.08 -0.17 -28.90
N ASP A 67 0.01 -0.79 -28.37
CA ASP A 67 0.74 -0.26 -27.24
C ASP A 67 1.64 0.90 -27.69
N ILE A 68 1.42 2.11 -27.18
CA ILE A 68 2.15 3.31 -27.55
C ILE A 68 3.28 3.54 -26.57
N PHE A 69 4.50 3.64 -27.11
CA PHE A 69 5.70 4.00 -26.37
C PHE A 69 6.22 5.35 -26.87
N VAL A 70 6.54 6.25 -25.94
CA VAL A 70 7.19 7.52 -26.22
C VAL A 70 8.56 7.52 -25.57
N ASN A 71 9.61 7.62 -26.38
CA ASN A 71 11.00 7.54 -25.94
C ASN A 71 11.25 6.33 -25.01
N GLU A 72 10.82 5.13 -25.45
CA GLU A 72 10.91 3.84 -24.75
C GLU A 72 9.98 3.69 -23.53
N ALA A 73 9.33 4.74 -23.08
CA ALA A 73 8.35 4.67 -21.98
C ALA A 73 6.96 4.33 -22.54
N ARG A 74 6.33 3.26 -22.01
CA ARG A 74 4.94 2.92 -22.35
C ARG A 74 4.00 4.00 -21.82
N VAL A 75 3.16 4.56 -22.69
CA VAL A 75 2.19 5.61 -22.32
C VAL A 75 0.79 5.02 -22.17
N GLU A 76 0.25 4.41 -23.21
CA GLU A 76 -1.10 3.84 -23.19
C GLU A 76 -1.27 2.75 -24.26
N ARG A 77 -2.34 1.97 -24.17
CA ARG A 77 -2.81 1.11 -25.25
C ARG A 77 -4.14 1.65 -25.77
N ARG A 78 -4.24 1.86 -27.08
CA ARG A 78 -5.46 2.36 -27.73
C ARG A 78 -5.53 2.04 -29.19
N ILE A 79 -6.71 2.24 -29.76
CA ILE A 79 -6.92 2.14 -31.21
C ILE A 79 -6.37 3.40 -31.86
N MET A 80 -5.40 3.22 -32.77
CA MET A 80 -4.78 4.28 -33.56
C MET A 80 -5.14 4.10 -35.04
N GLU A 81 -5.46 5.19 -35.71
CA GLU A 81 -5.71 5.21 -37.16
C GLU A 81 -4.39 5.43 -37.90
N PHE A 82 -4.14 4.61 -38.90
CA PHE A 82 -3.00 4.70 -39.81
C PHE A 82 -3.50 5.06 -41.22
N HIS A 83 -2.95 6.12 -41.78
CA HIS A 83 -3.36 6.66 -43.05
C HIS A 83 -2.29 6.41 -44.12
N ALA A 84 -2.73 6.13 -45.34
CA ALA A 84 -1.85 5.99 -46.52
C ALA A 84 -1.22 7.35 -46.87
N ILE A 85 0.09 7.33 -47.05
CA ILE A 85 0.86 8.51 -47.50
C ILE A 85 1.26 8.29 -48.95
N ALA A 86 0.98 9.29 -49.79
CA ALA A 86 1.32 9.24 -51.22
C ALA A 86 2.84 9.01 -51.41
N GLY A 87 3.17 7.90 -52.05
CA GLY A 87 4.57 7.51 -52.32
C GLY A 87 5.30 6.75 -51.21
N ALA A 88 4.65 6.46 -50.07
CA ALA A 88 5.18 5.60 -49.00
C ALA A 88 4.59 4.18 -49.08
N THR A 89 5.39 3.20 -48.73
CA THR A 89 4.97 1.76 -48.69
C THR A 89 4.21 1.44 -47.37
N ASN A 90 4.46 2.18 -46.31
CA ASN A 90 3.82 2.04 -44.98
C ASN A 90 2.87 3.18 -44.72
N ALA A 91 1.73 2.85 -44.09
CA ALA A 91 0.83 3.82 -43.50
C ALA A 91 1.45 4.45 -42.26
N GLU A 92 1.18 5.72 -41.99
CA GLU A 92 1.67 6.43 -40.81
C GLU A 92 0.52 6.70 -39.84
N PRO A 93 0.82 6.67 -38.53
CA PRO A 93 -0.18 6.98 -37.50
C PRO A 93 -0.57 8.47 -37.54
N CYS A 94 -1.81 8.72 -37.24
CA CYS A 94 -2.45 10.02 -37.21
C CYS A 94 -2.72 10.43 -35.76
N PHE A 95 -2.22 11.59 -35.35
CA PHE A 95 -2.35 12.06 -33.97
C PHE A 95 -3.24 13.32 -33.90
N THR A 96 -4.03 13.40 -32.85
CA THR A 96 -4.77 14.62 -32.52
C THR A 96 -3.90 15.54 -31.65
N TYR A 97 -4.27 16.83 -31.58
CA TYR A 97 -3.65 17.79 -30.67
C TYR A 97 -3.66 17.30 -29.20
N ALA A 98 -4.78 16.75 -28.74
CA ALA A 98 -4.92 16.23 -27.39
C ALA A 98 -3.96 15.06 -27.09
N GLU A 99 -3.74 14.21 -28.10
CA GLU A 99 -2.78 13.09 -27.97
C GLU A 99 -1.35 13.59 -27.90
N MET A 100 -0.96 14.58 -28.70
CA MET A 100 0.37 15.19 -28.63
C MET A 100 0.65 15.78 -27.25
N VAL A 101 -0.33 16.50 -26.67
CA VAL A 101 -0.23 17.01 -25.29
C VAL A 101 -0.09 15.86 -24.30
N ARG A 102 -0.89 14.79 -24.46
CA ARG A 102 -0.86 13.59 -23.60
C ARG A 102 0.48 12.85 -23.69
N PHE A 103 1.08 12.78 -24.86
CA PHE A 103 2.41 12.19 -25.06
C PHE A 103 3.55 13.08 -24.55
N GLY A 104 3.21 14.25 -24.00
CA GLY A 104 4.18 15.14 -23.38
C GLY A 104 4.90 16.07 -24.37
N VAL A 105 4.39 16.23 -25.56
CA VAL A 105 4.94 17.17 -26.54
C VAL A 105 4.68 18.60 -26.07
N ASP A 106 5.70 19.46 -26.17
CA ASP A 106 5.57 20.88 -25.88
C ASP A 106 4.98 21.62 -27.10
N VAL A 107 3.66 21.55 -27.19
CA VAL A 107 2.92 22.15 -28.32
C VAL A 107 3.10 23.67 -28.45
N SER A 108 3.60 24.34 -27.40
CA SER A 108 3.90 25.80 -27.46
C SER A 108 5.14 26.11 -28.31
N LYS A 109 5.95 25.14 -28.60
CA LYS A 109 7.16 25.23 -29.45
C LYS A 109 6.92 24.82 -30.89
N LEU A 110 5.73 24.30 -31.18
CA LEU A 110 5.38 23.84 -32.54
C LEU A 110 4.81 24.99 -33.39
N ASP A 111 4.87 24.82 -34.71
CA ASP A 111 4.26 25.79 -35.65
C ASP A 111 2.74 25.85 -35.38
N PRO A 112 2.18 27.02 -35.06
CA PRO A 112 0.73 27.16 -34.79
C PRO A 112 -0.17 26.74 -35.97
N VAL A 113 0.36 26.71 -37.21
CA VAL A 113 -0.37 26.26 -38.39
C VAL A 113 -0.44 24.73 -38.45
N ALA A 114 0.66 24.03 -38.07
CA ALA A 114 0.72 22.57 -38.04
C ALA A 114 -0.10 21.97 -36.88
N VAL A 115 -0.22 22.71 -35.77
CA VAL A 115 -0.81 22.22 -34.48
C VAL A 115 -2.09 23.01 -34.17
N ASN A 116 -2.98 23.14 -35.14
CA ASN A 116 -4.31 23.70 -34.87
C ASN A 116 -5.13 22.65 -34.08
N PRO A 117 -5.78 23.03 -32.94
CA PRO A 117 -6.65 22.10 -32.18
C PRO A 117 -7.78 21.48 -33.03
N GLN A 118 -8.07 22.04 -34.18
CA GLN A 118 -9.07 21.52 -35.15
C GLN A 118 -8.47 20.51 -36.15
N ASN A 119 -7.16 20.33 -36.21
CA ASN A 119 -6.55 19.33 -37.06
C ASN A 119 -6.85 17.93 -36.55
N VAL A 120 -7.50 17.15 -37.37
CA VAL A 120 -7.91 15.78 -37.07
C VAL A 120 -6.70 14.83 -37.16
N CYS A 121 -5.64 15.23 -37.86
CA CYS A 121 -4.44 14.40 -38.11
C CYS A 121 -3.17 15.25 -38.10
N ILE A 122 -2.29 15.00 -37.21
CA ILE A 122 -0.96 15.60 -37.08
C ILE A 122 0.06 14.46 -37.27
N ALA A 123 0.93 14.60 -38.27
CA ALA A 123 2.02 13.64 -38.48
C ALA A 123 3.13 13.90 -37.47
N ILE A 124 3.79 12.82 -37.00
CA ILE A 124 4.86 12.95 -35.96
C ILE A 124 6.02 13.86 -36.42
N ARG A 125 6.30 13.90 -37.74
CA ARG A 125 7.32 14.76 -38.35
C ARG A 125 7.01 16.26 -38.25
N GLU A 126 5.75 16.61 -38.04
CA GLU A 126 5.31 18.00 -37.79
C GLU A 126 5.67 18.47 -36.40
N VAL A 127 5.88 17.55 -35.47
CA VAL A 127 6.38 17.84 -34.13
C VAL A 127 7.87 18.22 -34.18
N SER A 128 8.66 17.46 -34.92
CA SER A 128 10.07 17.72 -35.17
C SER A 128 10.52 16.93 -36.40
N PRO A 129 11.41 17.48 -37.27
CA PRO A 129 11.97 16.74 -38.38
C PRO A 129 12.71 15.44 -37.96
N ASP A 130 13.21 15.39 -36.74
CA ASP A 130 13.93 14.27 -36.16
C ASP A 130 13.02 13.29 -35.39
N ALA A 131 11.71 13.59 -35.28
CA ALA A 131 10.76 12.70 -34.64
C ALA A 131 10.38 11.55 -35.59
N THR A 132 10.30 10.34 -35.02
CA THR A 132 9.96 9.12 -35.76
C THR A 132 8.86 8.33 -35.09
N ALA A 133 8.03 7.67 -35.90
CA ALA A 133 7.05 6.70 -35.46
C ALA A 133 7.36 5.36 -36.13
N ARG A 134 7.54 4.31 -35.34
CA ARG A 134 7.81 2.97 -35.81
C ARG A 134 6.76 2.01 -35.26
N MET A 135 6.06 1.34 -36.17
CA MET A 135 5.09 0.31 -35.79
C MET A 135 5.72 -1.07 -35.91
N ASP A 136 5.66 -1.85 -34.82
CA ASP A 136 5.93 -3.27 -34.83
C ASP A 136 4.59 -4.02 -34.90
N MET A 137 4.33 -4.63 -36.07
CA MET A 137 3.10 -5.38 -36.30
C MET A 137 3.06 -6.71 -35.54
N GLY A 138 4.20 -7.26 -35.18
CA GLY A 138 4.27 -8.52 -34.43
C GLY A 138 3.89 -8.37 -32.95
N GLU A 139 4.28 -7.22 -32.37
CA GLU A 139 3.97 -6.90 -30.99
C GLU A 139 2.78 -5.93 -30.84
N LEU A 140 2.21 -5.45 -31.96
CA LEU A 140 1.21 -4.36 -31.99
C LEU A 140 1.69 -3.17 -31.18
N ARG A 141 2.93 -2.79 -31.39
CA ARG A 141 3.64 -1.77 -30.64
C ARG A 141 4.00 -0.60 -31.53
N LEU A 142 3.63 0.61 -31.10
CA LEU A 142 3.97 1.87 -31.75
C LEU A 142 5.04 2.62 -30.93
N ASP A 143 6.26 2.66 -31.42
CA ASP A 143 7.35 3.40 -30.80
C ASP A 143 7.46 4.80 -31.42
N LEU A 144 7.25 5.82 -30.59
CA LEU A 144 7.45 7.22 -30.91
C LEU A 144 8.78 7.69 -30.34
N SER A 145 9.72 8.08 -31.20
CA SER A 145 10.94 8.75 -30.77
C SER A 145 10.81 10.23 -31.04
N ILE A 146 10.73 11.03 -29.99
CA ILE A 146 10.54 12.48 -30.04
C ILE A 146 11.72 13.17 -29.37
N PRO A 147 12.42 14.09 -30.06
CA PRO A 147 13.53 14.82 -29.47
C PRO A 147 13.14 15.51 -28.16
N GLN A 148 13.96 15.43 -27.14
CA GLN A 148 13.69 16.03 -25.83
C GLN A 148 13.48 17.56 -25.90
N ALA A 149 14.07 18.23 -26.87
CA ALA A 149 13.85 19.65 -27.12
C ALA A 149 12.38 19.99 -27.46
N SER A 150 11.66 19.04 -28.05
CA SER A 150 10.23 19.15 -28.42
C SER A 150 9.30 18.61 -27.33
N MET A 151 9.85 18.07 -26.25
CA MET A 151 9.07 17.55 -25.13
C MET A 151 8.88 18.59 -24.03
N LYS A 152 7.75 18.52 -23.33
CA LYS A 152 7.56 19.24 -22.08
C LYS A 152 8.48 18.65 -21.01
N ASN A 153 9.25 19.50 -20.36
CA ASN A 153 10.10 19.04 -19.24
C ASN A 153 9.21 18.84 -17.99
N ASN A 154 8.54 17.70 -17.95
CA ASN A 154 7.74 17.30 -16.79
C ASN A 154 8.59 16.54 -15.79
N ALA A 155 8.35 16.76 -14.50
CA ALA A 155 8.96 15.99 -13.44
C ALA A 155 8.59 14.50 -13.55
N ARG A 156 9.51 13.61 -13.25
CA ARG A 156 9.27 12.14 -13.31
C ARG A 156 8.13 11.75 -12.38
N GLY A 157 7.27 10.85 -12.86
CA GLY A 157 6.05 10.46 -12.16
C GLY A 157 4.95 11.53 -12.20
N TYR A 158 5.09 12.53 -13.08
CA TYR A 158 4.03 13.51 -13.31
C TYR A 158 2.87 12.86 -14.08
N VAL A 159 1.69 12.95 -13.49
CA VAL A 159 0.43 12.64 -14.16
C VAL A 159 -0.36 13.93 -14.25
N SER A 160 -0.75 14.31 -15.48
CA SER A 160 -1.54 15.53 -15.67
C SER A 160 -2.85 15.46 -14.87
N PRO A 161 -3.25 16.54 -14.18
CA PRO A 161 -4.54 16.59 -13.49
C PRO A 161 -5.75 16.26 -14.37
N ASP A 162 -5.65 16.48 -15.69
CA ASP A 162 -6.70 16.15 -16.66
C ASP A 162 -6.91 14.63 -16.82
N LEU A 163 -5.93 13.81 -16.38
CA LEU A 163 -6.00 12.36 -16.37
C LEU A 163 -6.45 11.81 -15.03
N TRP A 164 -6.61 12.64 -14.01
CA TRP A 164 -7.07 12.20 -12.71
C TRP A 164 -8.56 11.88 -12.75
N ASP A 165 -8.88 10.65 -12.44
CA ASP A 165 -10.23 10.13 -12.52
C ASP A 165 -10.98 10.34 -11.20
N ASP A 166 -12.09 11.07 -11.25
CA ASP A 166 -12.97 11.31 -10.10
C ASP A 166 -13.73 10.03 -9.67
N GLY A 167 -13.76 9.03 -10.56
CA GLY A 167 -14.52 7.82 -10.36
C GLY A 167 -16.03 8.00 -10.50
N GLU A 168 -16.76 6.95 -10.17
CA GLU A 168 -18.22 6.93 -10.23
C GLU A 168 -18.87 7.06 -8.83
N THR A 169 -20.17 7.30 -8.83
CA THR A 169 -20.97 7.25 -7.60
C THR A 169 -21.00 5.83 -7.07
N ALA A 170 -20.51 5.63 -5.85
CA ALA A 170 -20.45 4.32 -5.23
C ALA A 170 -20.59 4.39 -3.71
N LEU A 171 -21.20 3.34 -3.14
CA LEU A 171 -21.22 3.10 -1.70
C LEU A 171 -20.24 2.00 -1.36
N LEU A 172 -19.31 2.29 -0.45
CA LEU A 172 -18.31 1.34 0.05
C LEU A 172 -18.67 0.94 1.48
N VAL A 173 -18.56 -0.34 1.77
CA VAL A 173 -18.74 -0.88 3.11
C VAL A 173 -17.57 -1.81 3.39
N GLY A 174 -16.69 -1.41 4.30
CA GLY A 174 -15.65 -2.27 4.87
C GLY A 174 -16.06 -2.72 6.27
N TYR A 175 -15.88 -3.99 6.58
CA TYR A 175 -16.20 -4.52 7.90
C TYR A 175 -15.08 -5.39 8.46
N ASN A 176 -14.96 -5.36 9.78
CA ASN A 176 -14.13 -6.26 10.56
C ASN A 176 -14.94 -6.72 11.77
N PHE A 177 -15.30 -7.97 11.78
CA PHE A 177 -16.08 -8.60 12.84
C PHE A 177 -15.21 -9.60 13.58
N ASN A 178 -15.22 -9.58 14.91
CA ASN A 178 -14.50 -10.50 15.76
C ASN A 178 -15.39 -10.91 16.94
N VAL A 179 -15.46 -12.21 17.16
CA VAL A 179 -16.11 -12.80 18.36
C VAL A 179 -15.07 -13.61 19.10
N TYR A 180 -15.02 -13.37 20.38
CA TYR A 180 -14.13 -14.03 21.31
C TYR A 180 -14.95 -14.62 22.46
N ALA A 181 -14.87 -15.92 22.65
CA ALA A 181 -15.52 -16.63 23.75
C ALA A 181 -14.46 -17.26 24.64
N SER A 182 -14.51 -17.00 25.92
CA SER A 182 -13.61 -17.60 26.90
C SER A 182 -14.37 -18.27 28.03
N SER A 183 -13.80 -19.32 28.55
CA SER A 183 -14.25 -20.04 29.74
C SER A 183 -13.06 -20.26 30.65
N GLN A 184 -13.07 -19.62 31.80
CA GLN A 184 -11.98 -19.66 32.76
C GLN A 184 -12.44 -20.32 34.08
N SER A 185 -11.67 -21.30 34.54
CA SER A 185 -11.92 -21.97 35.80
C SER A 185 -11.04 -21.38 36.89
N TYR A 186 -11.66 -20.93 37.97
CA TYR A 186 -10.94 -20.43 39.14
C TYR A 186 -10.99 -21.48 40.25
N ALA A 187 -9.83 -21.75 40.87
CA ALA A 187 -9.80 -22.53 42.11
C ALA A 187 -10.54 -21.74 43.19
N ALA A 188 -11.33 -22.45 43.97
CA ALA A 188 -11.94 -21.82 45.16
C ALA A 188 -10.82 -21.22 46.04
N PRO A 189 -10.97 -20.00 46.56
CA PRO A 189 -9.99 -19.43 47.49
C PRO A 189 -9.82 -20.35 48.68
N PRO A 190 -8.58 -20.56 49.15
CA PRO A 190 -8.37 -21.34 50.37
C PRO A 190 -9.17 -20.75 51.53
N ALA A 191 -9.83 -21.62 52.28
CA ALA A 191 -10.59 -21.16 53.46
C ALA A 191 -9.68 -20.36 54.40
N PRO A 192 -10.07 -19.20 54.92
CA PRO A 192 -9.24 -18.38 55.76
C PRO A 192 -8.84 -19.16 57.01
N TYR A 193 -7.57 -19.38 57.20
CA TYR A 193 -7.01 -19.89 58.46
C TYR A 193 -7.23 -18.84 59.56
N GLY A 194 -7.98 -19.19 60.57
CA GLY A 194 -7.90 -18.49 61.83
C GLY A 194 -9.24 -17.97 62.38
N ASN A 195 -9.66 -18.60 63.44
CA ASN A 195 -10.61 -18.11 64.42
C ASN A 195 -10.42 -16.63 64.72
N SER A 196 -11.34 -15.81 64.31
CA SER A 196 -11.71 -14.60 65.07
C SER A 196 -13.20 -14.43 65.03
N THR A 197 -13.83 -14.77 66.11
CA THR A 197 -15.19 -14.38 66.46
C THR A 197 -15.29 -12.86 66.43
N GLY A 198 -15.90 -12.34 65.37
CA GLY A 198 -16.17 -10.94 65.23
C GLY A 198 -17.18 -10.70 64.09
N ASN A 199 -18.48 -10.69 64.48
CA ASN A 199 -19.57 -10.24 63.60
C ASN A 199 -19.27 -8.84 63.08
N ASN A 200 -18.89 -8.69 61.85
CA ASN A 200 -19.11 -7.47 61.08
C ASN A 200 -19.26 -7.83 59.60
N ALA A 201 -20.51 -8.02 59.20
CA ALA A 201 -20.86 -8.03 57.78
C ALA A 201 -20.66 -6.60 57.26
N VAL A 202 -19.56 -6.38 56.53
CA VAL A 202 -19.35 -5.09 55.83
C VAL A 202 -20.01 -5.21 54.46
N GLY A 203 -21.31 -4.84 54.43
CA GLY A 203 -21.98 -4.57 53.17
C GLY A 203 -21.41 -3.25 52.58
N GLY A 204 -20.48 -3.33 51.64
CA GLY A 204 -19.97 -2.16 50.92
C GLY A 204 -19.87 -2.44 49.45
N ALA A 205 -20.13 -1.43 48.63
CA ALA A 205 -19.84 -1.52 47.20
C ALA A 205 -18.30 -1.49 46.95
N PHE A 206 -17.78 -2.41 46.17
CA PHE A 206 -16.36 -2.49 45.83
C PHE A 206 -16.14 -1.94 44.43
N VAL A 207 -15.09 -1.15 44.24
CA VAL A 207 -14.71 -0.56 42.93
C VAL A 207 -13.41 -1.20 42.52
N PRO A 208 -13.35 -1.78 41.31
CA PRO A 208 -12.08 -2.39 40.81
C PRO A 208 -11.04 -1.29 40.53
N VAL A 209 -9.81 -1.55 40.90
CA VAL A 209 -8.65 -0.76 40.53
C VAL A 209 -7.86 -1.58 39.52
N GLN A 210 -7.25 -0.94 38.54
CA GLN A 210 -6.33 -1.63 37.59
C GLN A 210 -5.35 -2.47 38.39
N ASN A 211 -5.32 -3.79 38.25
CA ASN A 211 -4.47 -4.84 38.84
C ASN A 211 -5.19 -5.84 39.75
N GLY A 212 -6.49 -6.07 39.61
CA GLY A 212 -7.16 -7.14 40.34
C GLY A 212 -7.33 -6.89 41.84
N THR A 213 -7.06 -5.69 42.32
CA THR A 213 -7.36 -5.25 43.69
C THR A 213 -8.69 -4.49 43.70
N TYR A 214 -9.44 -4.65 44.79
CA TYR A 214 -10.70 -3.99 45.01
C TYR A 214 -10.65 -3.18 46.30
N TYR A 215 -11.31 -2.04 46.32
CA TYR A 215 -11.46 -1.25 47.55
C TYR A 215 -12.94 -1.01 47.87
N THR A 216 -13.23 -0.90 49.15
CA THR A 216 -14.55 -0.48 49.60
C THR A 216 -14.47 0.90 50.24
N GLN A 217 -15.44 1.75 49.94
CA GLN A 217 -15.57 3.06 50.55
C GLN A 217 -16.48 2.94 51.79
N THR A 218 -15.91 3.15 52.95
CA THR A 218 -16.67 3.19 54.20
C THR A 218 -16.87 4.65 54.67
N ALA A 219 -17.80 4.89 55.55
CA ALA A 219 -18.04 6.23 56.11
C ALA A 219 -16.81 6.88 56.81
N SER A 220 -15.75 6.10 57.03
CA SER A 220 -14.52 6.52 57.72
C SER A 220 -13.26 6.41 56.89
N GLY A 221 -13.33 6.11 55.60
CA GLY A 221 -12.19 6.06 54.69
C GLY A 221 -12.17 4.91 53.70
N ILE A 222 -11.19 4.90 52.77
CA ILE A 222 -11.01 3.88 51.78
C ILE A 222 -10.12 2.77 52.39
N ARG A 223 -10.61 1.54 52.39
CA ARG A 223 -9.80 0.35 52.72
C ARG A 223 -9.53 -0.47 51.48
N VAL A 224 -8.26 -0.75 51.21
CA VAL A 224 -7.83 -1.68 50.19
C VAL A 224 -7.92 -3.09 50.78
N LEU A 225 -8.71 -3.95 50.15
CA LEU A 225 -8.75 -5.39 50.44
C LEU A 225 -7.87 -6.10 49.45
N GLY A 226 -6.99 -6.95 49.94
CA GLY A 226 -6.13 -7.75 49.08
C GLY A 226 -6.91 -8.72 48.20
N ALA A 227 -6.30 -9.23 47.16
CA ALA A 227 -6.85 -9.90 45.96
C ALA A 227 -7.56 -11.25 46.14
N HIS A 228 -8.22 -11.52 47.27
CA HIS A 228 -8.78 -12.85 47.55
C HIS A 228 -10.28 -12.84 47.91
N GLY A 229 -11.08 -12.20 47.07
CA GLY A 229 -12.55 -12.25 47.22
C GLY A 229 -13.25 -12.43 45.88
N VAL A 230 -14.36 -13.19 45.86
CA VAL A 230 -15.22 -13.28 44.69
C VAL A 230 -16.18 -12.07 44.70
N PHE A 231 -16.11 -11.26 43.64
CA PHE A 231 -16.94 -10.08 43.51
C PHE A 231 -17.83 -10.22 42.29
N LEU A 232 -19.12 -9.98 42.43
CA LEU A 232 -20.07 -9.97 41.33
C LEU A 232 -20.34 -8.52 40.87
N PRO A 233 -20.35 -8.25 39.58
CA PRO A 233 -20.73 -6.94 39.06
C PRO A 233 -22.21 -6.63 39.36
N SER A 234 -22.44 -5.46 39.87
CA SER A 234 -23.79 -4.92 40.09
C SER A 234 -24.19 -4.05 38.88
N PRO A 235 -25.49 -3.93 38.56
CA PRO A 235 -25.96 -3.08 37.46
C PRO A 235 -25.50 -1.62 37.48
N ASN A 236 -25.01 -1.15 38.63
CA ASN A 236 -24.56 0.24 38.84
C ASN A 236 -23.05 0.41 38.58
N GLY A 237 -22.35 -0.59 37.99
CA GLY A 237 -20.89 -0.55 37.74
C GLY A 237 -20.05 -0.72 39.02
N THR A 238 -20.63 -1.10 40.12
CA THR A 238 -19.94 -1.45 41.37
C THR A 238 -19.91 -2.99 41.53
N TYR A 239 -18.98 -3.50 42.33
CA TYR A 239 -18.89 -4.92 42.63
C TYR A 239 -19.35 -5.19 44.05
N VAL A 240 -20.10 -6.27 44.25
CA VAL A 240 -20.58 -6.70 45.61
C VAL A 240 -19.81 -7.95 46.00
N ALA A 241 -19.19 -7.92 47.17
CA ALA A 241 -18.55 -9.12 47.74
C ALA A 241 -19.65 -10.12 48.16
N LEU A 242 -19.50 -11.37 47.73
CA LEU A 242 -20.30 -12.46 48.28
C LEU A 242 -19.81 -12.75 49.68
N SER A 243 -20.63 -12.41 50.71
CA SER A 243 -20.38 -12.83 52.10
C SER A 243 -20.70 -14.30 52.25
N ASP A 244 -19.70 -15.13 52.57
CA ASP A 244 -19.92 -16.51 52.93
C ASP A 244 -20.83 -16.61 54.17
N SER A 245 -22.02 -17.15 54.00
CA SER A 245 -22.74 -17.78 55.08
C SER A 245 -22.22 -19.21 55.24
N ASN A 246 -21.56 -19.52 56.37
CA ASN A 246 -21.09 -20.80 56.84
C ASN A 246 -21.80 -22.01 56.23
N THR A 247 -21.15 -22.69 55.28
CA THR A 247 -21.20 -24.16 55.15
C THR A 247 -19.88 -24.58 54.57
N ALA A 248 -19.07 -25.31 55.33
CA ALA A 248 -17.90 -26.03 54.86
C ALA A 248 -18.39 -27.15 53.95
N SER A 249 -18.64 -26.84 52.71
CA SER A 249 -18.82 -27.81 51.61
C SER A 249 -17.66 -27.63 50.64
N SER A 250 -17.08 -28.70 50.17
CA SER A 250 -16.12 -28.81 49.14
C SER A 250 -16.53 -27.83 47.97
N GLN A 251 -15.94 -26.67 47.90
CA GLN A 251 -16.26 -25.72 46.87
C GLN A 251 -15.67 -26.24 45.56
N GLU A 252 -16.55 -26.60 44.66
CA GLU A 252 -16.15 -26.94 43.28
C GLU A 252 -15.60 -25.66 42.61
N PRO A 253 -14.57 -25.85 41.74
CA PRO A 253 -14.06 -24.72 40.99
C PRO A 253 -15.19 -24.06 40.18
N TYR A 254 -15.37 -22.75 40.31
CA TYR A 254 -16.39 -22.03 39.55
C TYR A 254 -15.80 -21.61 38.18
N ARG A 255 -16.68 -21.60 37.17
CA ARG A 255 -16.34 -21.21 35.82
C ARG A 255 -16.98 -19.86 35.47
N VAL A 256 -16.16 -18.97 34.93
CA VAL A 256 -16.63 -17.72 34.34
C VAL A 256 -16.59 -17.89 32.81
N ASN A 257 -17.74 -17.72 32.17
CA ASN A 257 -17.87 -17.73 30.74
C ASN A 257 -18.14 -16.30 30.25
N ASP A 258 -17.28 -15.83 29.39
CA ASP A 258 -17.37 -14.52 28.79
C ASP A 258 -17.44 -14.63 27.26
N VAL A 259 -18.18 -13.74 26.65
CA VAL A 259 -18.25 -13.59 25.21
C VAL A 259 -18.21 -12.11 24.86
N ASN A 260 -17.19 -11.76 24.11
CA ASN A 260 -16.99 -10.40 23.60
C ASN A 260 -17.17 -10.41 22.07
N ALA A 261 -17.88 -9.45 21.54
CA ALA A 261 -17.98 -9.22 20.12
C ALA A 261 -17.54 -7.79 19.78
N PHE A 262 -16.81 -7.67 18.70
CA PHE A 262 -16.34 -6.42 18.13
C PHE A 262 -16.77 -6.33 16.69
N LEU A 263 -17.28 -5.17 16.27
CA LEU A 263 -17.60 -4.84 14.88
C LEU A 263 -16.99 -3.49 14.54
N GLY A 264 -16.02 -3.49 13.66
CA GLY A 264 -15.51 -2.28 13.01
C GLY A 264 -16.25 -2.09 11.68
N LEU A 265 -16.79 -0.92 11.44
CA LEU A 265 -17.43 -0.51 10.19
C LEU A 265 -16.75 0.71 9.61
N ASN A 266 -16.37 0.61 8.35
CA ASN A 266 -15.87 1.70 7.53
C ASN A 266 -16.84 1.90 6.36
N LEU A 267 -17.56 3.00 6.36
CA LEU A 267 -18.50 3.33 5.30
C LEU A 267 -17.97 4.48 4.45
N GLY A 268 -18.15 4.39 3.14
CA GLY A 268 -17.79 5.42 2.19
C GLY A 268 -18.91 5.68 1.19
N LEU A 269 -19.19 6.94 0.87
CA LEU A 269 -20.07 7.33 -0.21
C LEU A 269 -19.34 8.33 -1.09
N ASN A 270 -19.22 7.99 -2.37
CA ASN A 270 -18.68 8.89 -3.39
C ASN A 270 -19.82 9.52 -4.16
N LEU A 271 -19.81 10.84 -4.28
CA LEU A 271 -20.84 11.60 -4.98
C LEU A 271 -20.25 12.86 -5.60
N GLY A 272 -20.10 12.90 -6.93
CA GLY A 272 -19.68 14.10 -7.65
C GLY A 272 -18.34 14.67 -7.18
N GLY A 273 -17.32 13.84 -6.97
CA GLY A 273 -15.99 14.25 -6.47
C GLY A 273 -15.91 14.49 -4.96
N TRP A 274 -17.03 14.37 -4.24
CA TRP A 274 -17.04 14.35 -2.78
C TRP A 274 -16.94 12.94 -2.24
N HIS A 275 -16.13 12.78 -1.20
CA HIS A 275 -15.91 11.52 -0.50
C HIS A 275 -16.39 11.64 0.95
N LEU A 276 -17.58 11.09 1.24
CA LEU A 276 -18.05 10.97 2.61
C LEU A 276 -17.49 9.68 3.20
N ARG A 277 -16.88 9.76 4.36
CA ARG A 277 -16.27 8.63 5.06
C ARG A 277 -16.68 8.63 6.51
N THR A 278 -17.09 7.47 7.02
CA THR A 278 -17.31 7.28 8.45
C THR A 278 -16.69 5.98 8.91
N GLN A 279 -16.03 6.05 10.04
CA GLN A 279 -15.44 4.93 10.73
C GLN A 279 -16.08 4.83 12.12
N SER A 280 -16.63 3.66 12.43
CA SER A 280 -17.31 3.40 13.68
C SER A 280 -16.94 2.03 14.22
N THR A 281 -16.99 1.87 15.53
CA THR A 281 -16.78 0.58 16.21
C THR A 281 -17.93 0.29 17.16
N GLY A 282 -18.36 -0.98 17.12
CA GLY A 282 -19.32 -1.52 18.07
C GLY A 282 -18.64 -2.59 18.93
N THR A 283 -18.83 -2.52 20.23
CA THR A 283 -18.40 -3.55 21.17
C THR A 283 -19.58 -4.08 21.96
N TRP A 284 -19.56 -5.38 22.22
CA TRP A 284 -20.52 -6.03 23.07
C TRP A 284 -19.80 -6.99 24.01
N ASP A 285 -20.10 -6.89 25.30
CA ASP A 285 -19.50 -7.69 26.35
C ASP A 285 -20.63 -8.35 27.14
N LYS A 286 -20.67 -9.69 27.12
CA LYS A 286 -21.70 -10.47 27.78
C LYS A 286 -21.59 -10.41 29.30
N LEU A 287 -20.39 -10.44 29.83
CA LEU A 287 -20.14 -10.49 31.28
C LEU A 287 -20.55 -9.17 31.94
N LEU A 288 -20.25 -8.06 31.30
CA LEU A 288 -20.61 -6.72 31.77
C LEU A 288 -22.03 -6.31 31.37
N GLY A 289 -22.68 -7.05 30.46
CA GLY A 289 -24.00 -6.69 29.92
C GLY A 289 -23.99 -5.34 29.19
N ARG A 290 -22.85 -4.94 28.63
CA ARG A 290 -22.65 -3.63 28.01
C ARG A 290 -22.54 -3.78 26.47
N SER A 291 -23.19 -2.85 25.78
CA SER A 291 -22.93 -2.58 24.37
C SER A 291 -22.55 -1.11 24.22
N GLN A 292 -21.53 -0.86 23.44
CA GLN A 292 -21.06 0.50 23.17
C GLN A 292 -20.88 0.65 21.67
N TRP A 293 -21.30 1.79 21.15
CA TRP A 293 -21.09 2.17 19.77
C TRP A 293 -20.41 3.53 19.72
N ASP A 294 -19.21 3.56 19.11
CA ASP A 294 -18.38 4.76 19.02
C ASP A 294 -18.18 5.14 17.56
N SER A 295 -18.39 6.40 17.23
CA SER A 295 -17.97 6.97 15.96
C SER A 295 -16.56 7.55 16.11
N ILE A 296 -15.59 6.98 15.36
CA ILE A 296 -14.19 7.41 15.43
C ILE A 296 -13.99 8.66 14.58
N SER A 297 -14.55 8.66 13.35
CA SER A 297 -14.43 9.79 12.44
C SER A 297 -15.60 9.80 11.45
N THR A 298 -16.06 10.99 11.09
CA THR A 298 -17.00 11.20 10.00
C THR A 298 -16.61 12.46 9.28
N THR A 299 -16.16 12.33 8.02
CA THR A 299 -15.64 13.42 7.22
C THR A 299 -16.25 13.42 5.82
N ALA A 300 -16.41 14.62 5.26
CA ALA A 300 -16.64 14.82 3.84
C ALA A 300 -15.42 15.54 3.27
N SER A 301 -14.76 14.97 2.30
CA SER A 301 -13.55 15.52 1.69
C SER A 301 -13.72 15.74 0.19
N HIS A 302 -12.99 16.73 -0.33
CA HIS A 302 -12.95 17.06 -1.74
C HIS A 302 -11.57 17.60 -2.13
N ASP A 303 -11.12 17.26 -3.33
CA ASP A 303 -9.84 17.69 -3.86
C ASP A 303 -9.89 19.12 -4.36
N VAL A 304 -8.92 19.94 -3.99
CA VAL A 304 -8.72 21.29 -4.51
C VAL A 304 -7.49 21.28 -5.42
N THR A 305 -7.67 20.80 -6.65
CA THR A 305 -6.58 20.57 -7.62
C THR A 305 -5.71 21.82 -7.86
N ALA A 306 -6.33 23.02 -7.95
CA ALA A 306 -5.62 24.27 -8.17
C ALA A 306 -4.61 24.62 -7.06
N LEU A 307 -4.84 24.14 -5.85
CA LEU A 307 -3.97 24.35 -4.69
C LEU A 307 -3.11 23.11 -4.35
N LEU A 308 -3.27 22.00 -5.09
CA LEU A 308 -2.73 20.68 -4.74
C LEU A 308 -3.04 20.34 -3.28
N ALA A 309 -4.31 20.46 -2.91
CA ALA A 309 -4.77 20.44 -1.54
C ALA A 309 -6.04 19.59 -1.37
N GLN A 310 -6.27 19.14 -0.16
CA GLN A 310 -7.49 18.48 0.28
C GLN A 310 -8.29 19.44 1.18
N PHE A 311 -9.57 19.58 0.89
CA PHE A 311 -10.54 20.19 1.78
C PHE A 311 -11.34 19.10 2.48
N SER A 312 -11.50 19.19 3.80
CA SER A 312 -12.28 18.22 4.57
C SER A 312 -13.11 18.93 5.64
N VAL A 313 -14.32 18.44 5.84
CA VAL A 313 -15.24 18.89 6.89
C VAL A 313 -15.78 17.70 7.67
N GLY A 314 -15.89 17.83 8.99
CA GLY A 314 -16.33 16.77 9.89
C GLY A 314 -15.46 16.62 11.11
N ASN A 315 -15.46 15.42 11.73
CA ASN A 315 -14.56 15.13 12.84
C ASN A 315 -13.32 14.34 12.35
N GLY A 316 -12.17 14.80 12.74
CA GLY A 316 -10.87 14.25 12.33
C GLY A 316 -9.75 14.70 13.27
N TYR A 317 -8.51 14.57 12.77
CA TYR A 317 -7.32 14.92 13.51
C TYR A 317 -6.48 15.92 12.72
N THR A 318 -5.85 16.89 13.42
CA THR A 318 -4.88 17.79 12.79
C THR A 318 -3.68 16.98 12.26
N GLN A 319 -2.91 17.52 11.31
CA GLN A 319 -1.85 16.79 10.61
C GLN A 319 -0.71 16.28 11.52
N GLY A 320 -0.53 16.85 12.71
CA GLY A 320 0.46 16.37 13.68
C GLY A 320 1.93 16.54 13.26
N VAL A 321 2.23 17.32 12.21
CA VAL A 321 3.58 17.48 11.67
C VAL A 321 4.42 18.41 12.53
N LEU A 322 3.88 19.59 12.87
CA LEU A 322 4.57 20.60 13.66
C LEU A 322 4.11 20.57 15.12
N PHE A 323 2.83 20.69 15.37
CA PHE A 323 2.22 20.51 16.69
C PHE A 323 1.82 19.05 16.95
N ASP A 324 1.55 18.73 18.19
CA ASP A 324 0.95 17.45 18.57
C ASP A 324 -0.47 17.34 17.97
N THR A 325 -0.87 16.14 17.56
CA THR A 325 -2.18 15.89 16.94
C THR A 325 -3.33 16.23 17.89
N THR A 326 -4.30 16.98 17.40
CA THR A 326 -5.52 17.38 18.14
C THR A 326 -6.76 16.84 17.42
N PRO A 327 -7.65 16.10 18.09
CA PRO A 327 -8.93 15.71 17.54
C PRO A 327 -9.86 16.92 17.43
N TYR A 328 -10.61 17.03 16.33
CA TYR A 328 -11.48 18.16 16.09
C TYR A 328 -12.78 17.79 15.37
N LEU A 329 -13.81 18.60 15.59
CA LEU A 329 -15.00 18.69 14.76
C LEU A 329 -15.02 20.06 14.08
N GLY A 330 -14.82 20.10 12.75
CA GLY A 330 -14.67 21.37 12.06
C GLY A 330 -14.27 21.22 10.60
N VAL A 331 -13.42 22.11 10.13
CA VAL A 331 -12.95 22.14 8.76
C VAL A 331 -11.42 22.16 8.70
N THR A 332 -10.85 21.51 7.70
CA THR A 332 -9.42 21.58 7.42
C THR A 332 -9.17 21.70 5.91
N LEU A 333 -8.15 22.47 5.58
CA LEU A 333 -7.62 22.59 4.22
C LEU A 333 -6.10 22.45 4.30
N TYR A 334 -5.56 21.45 3.62
CA TYR A 334 -4.12 21.15 3.70
C TYR A 334 -3.55 20.72 2.35
N SER A 335 -2.26 21.06 2.13
CA SER A 335 -1.53 20.60 0.94
C SER A 335 -1.35 19.09 0.94
N ASP A 336 -1.66 18.44 -0.19
CA ASP A 336 -1.52 17.00 -0.37
C ASP A 336 -0.32 16.68 -1.27
N ASP A 337 0.75 16.16 -0.66
CA ASP A 337 1.96 15.80 -1.38
C ASP A 337 1.75 14.63 -2.37
N ARG A 338 0.68 13.86 -2.25
CA ARG A 338 0.32 12.79 -3.21
C ARG A 338 -0.04 13.36 -4.58
N MET A 339 -0.54 14.60 -4.65
CA MET A 339 -0.83 15.31 -5.91
C MET A 339 0.43 15.81 -6.62
N ARG A 340 1.60 15.72 -6.00
CA ARG A 340 2.88 16.11 -6.59
C ARG A 340 3.50 14.93 -7.32
N PRO A 341 4.27 15.15 -8.39
CA PRO A 341 5.04 14.08 -9.03
C PRO A 341 5.93 13.33 -8.04
N ASP A 342 6.19 12.05 -8.30
CA ASP A 342 7.02 11.20 -7.42
C ASP A 342 8.41 11.79 -7.20
N SER A 343 9.02 12.31 -8.25
CA SER A 343 10.32 12.97 -8.16
C SER A 343 10.29 14.24 -7.31
N GLN A 344 9.11 14.82 -7.03
CA GLN A 344 8.92 15.98 -6.16
C GLN A 344 8.29 15.63 -4.81
N ALA A 345 7.75 14.43 -4.65
CA ALA A 345 7.28 13.93 -3.37
C ALA A 345 8.47 13.56 -2.47
N GLY A 346 8.47 14.05 -1.24
CA GLY A 346 9.61 13.89 -0.33
C GLY A 346 10.81 14.76 -0.69
N TYR A 347 11.87 14.66 0.14
CA TYR A 347 13.09 15.45 -0.06
C TYR A 347 14.06 14.72 -0.99
N ALA A 348 14.56 15.42 -2.02
CA ALA A 348 15.81 15.15 -2.72
C ALA A 348 16.45 16.49 -3.13
N PRO A 349 17.79 16.61 -3.07
CA PRO A 349 18.45 17.85 -3.44
C PRO A 349 18.34 18.11 -4.94
N VAL A 350 18.23 19.38 -5.32
CA VAL A 350 18.39 19.80 -6.71
C VAL A 350 19.87 19.78 -7.07
N VAL A 351 20.23 19.05 -8.10
CA VAL A 351 21.60 19.00 -8.63
C VAL A 351 21.80 20.16 -9.61
N ARG A 352 22.85 20.97 -9.41
CA ARG A 352 23.24 22.07 -10.29
C ARG A 352 24.69 21.90 -10.69
N GLY A 353 24.99 22.09 -11.97
CA GLY A 353 26.36 21.96 -12.48
C GLY A 353 26.58 22.82 -13.70
N MET A 354 27.77 22.67 -14.26
CA MET A 354 28.21 23.32 -15.50
C MET A 354 28.68 22.24 -16.46
N ALA A 355 28.25 22.28 -17.70
CA ALA A 355 28.78 21.49 -18.80
C ALA A 355 29.50 22.40 -19.78
N ASN A 356 30.72 22.03 -20.18
CA ASN A 356 31.51 22.81 -21.11
C ASN A 356 31.12 22.53 -22.56
N THR A 357 30.65 21.32 -22.81
CA THR A 357 30.15 20.85 -24.11
C THR A 357 28.77 20.25 -23.94
N GLN A 358 28.19 19.68 -24.98
CA GLN A 358 27.03 18.82 -24.83
C GLN A 358 27.47 17.58 -24.04
N ALA A 359 27.03 17.47 -22.79
CA ALA A 359 27.53 16.49 -21.85
C ALA A 359 26.47 15.51 -21.39
N ARG A 360 26.86 14.26 -21.16
CA ARG A 360 26.05 13.27 -20.45
C ARG A 360 26.31 13.37 -18.96
N VAL A 361 25.25 13.57 -18.18
CA VAL A 361 25.33 13.72 -16.72
C VAL A 361 24.72 12.50 -16.05
N GLU A 362 25.52 11.83 -15.24
CA GLU A 362 25.06 10.72 -14.38
C GLU A 362 24.98 11.19 -12.93
N VAL A 363 23.89 10.85 -12.24
CA VAL A 363 23.72 11.02 -10.80
C VAL A 363 23.69 9.63 -10.15
N ARG A 364 24.67 9.35 -9.31
CA ARG A 364 24.83 8.05 -8.66
C ARG A 364 24.69 8.19 -7.14
N GLN A 365 24.15 7.16 -6.50
CA GLN A 365 24.10 7.04 -5.04
C GLN A 365 24.63 5.67 -4.65
N SER A 366 25.64 5.64 -3.78
CA SER A 366 26.29 4.38 -3.35
C SER A 366 26.72 3.49 -4.52
N GLY A 367 27.18 4.08 -5.62
CA GLY A 367 27.60 3.39 -6.85
C GLY A 367 26.47 3.07 -7.84
N ASN A 368 25.21 3.06 -7.39
CA ASN A 368 24.06 2.80 -8.26
C ASN A 368 23.68 4.05 -9.06
N LEU A 369 23.41 3.88 -10.36
CA LEU A 369 22.92 4.94 -11.22
C LEU A 369 21.46 5.23 -10.90
N LEU A 370 21.17 6.46 -10.43
CA LEU A 370 19.81 6.92 -10.13
C LEU A 370 19.17 7.67 -11.30
N TYR A 371 20.00 8.43 -12.02
CA TYR A 371 19.53 9.34 -13.05
C TYR A 371 20.63 9.56 -14.09
N GLU A 372 20.24 9.59 -15.35
CA GLU A 372 21.11 9.96 -16.46
C GLU A 372 20.37 10.92 -17.39
N THR A 373 21.02 11.95 -17.85
CA THR A 373 20.48 12.90 -18.84
C THR A 373 21.60 13.52 -19.66
N THR A 374 21.25 14.04 -20.83
CA THR A 374 22.15 14.84 -21.65
C THR A 374 21.78 16.32 -21.49
N VAL A 375 22.79 17.14 -21.25
CA VAL A 375 22.66 18.58 -21.04
C VAL A 375 23.39 19.36 -22.13
N ALA A 376 22.84 20.53 -22.49
CA ALA A 376 23.49 21.46 -23.39
C ALA A 376 24.71 22.14 -22.71
N PRO A 377 25.66 22.72 -23.49
CA PRO A 377 26.71 23.53 -22.92
C PRO A 377 26.15 24.66 -22.06
N GLY A 378 26.77 24.89 -20.89
CA GLY A 378 26.33 25.90 -19.95
C GLY A 378 25.88 25.37 -18.60
N PRO A 379 25.24 26.20 -17.76
CA PRO A 379 24.69 25.77 -16.48
C PRO A 379 23.48 24.84 -16.67
N PHE A 380 23.45 23.72 -15.95
CA PHE A 380 22.30 22.79 -15.94
C PHE A 380 21.73 22.62 -14.53
N VAL A 381 20.45 22.21 -14.48
CA VAL A 381 19.69 21.98 -13.26
C VAL A 381 18.91 20.68 -13.42
N ILE A 382 19.10 19.74 -12.48
CA ILE A 382 18.31 18.50 -12.37
C ILE A 382 17.52 18.61 -11.07
N ASN A 383 16.22 18.74 -11.16
CA ASN A 383 15.29 18.95 -10.04
C ASN A 383 14.21 17.87 -9.93
N ASP A 384 14.33 16.80 -10.72
CA ASP A 384 13.35 15.73 -10.84
C ASP A 384 13.88 14.36 -10.36
N LEU A 385 14.86 14.35 -9.46
CA LEU A 385 15.34 13.13 -8.82
C LEU A 385 14.26 12.53 -7.92
N TYR A 386 14.08 11.22 -7.97
CA TYR A 386 13.25 10.53 -6.98
C TYR A 386 13.84 10.70 -5.57
N SER A 387 12.96 10.84 -4.58
CA SER A 387 13.39 10.73 -3.19
C SER A 387 13.72 9.27 -2.90
N THR A 388 14.99 8.97 -2.65
CA THR A 388 15.39 7.64 -2.21
C THR A 388 15.23 7.56 -0.70
N GLY A 389 14.54 6.53 -0.20
CA GLY A 389 14.35 6.30 1.24
C GLY A 389 15.64 6.01 2.00
N TYR A 390 16.73 5.78 1.27
CA TYR A 390 18.07 5.54 1.77
C TYR A 390 18.88 6.83 1.63
N GLY A 391 19.21 7.49 2.72
CA GLY A 391 20.13 8.63 2.69
C GLY A 391 21.50 8.17 2.18
N GLY A 392 22.27 9.11 1.71
CA GLY A 392 23.63 8.93 1.19
C GLY A 392 23.91 9.93 0.09
N ASP A 393 25.11 10.48 0.11
CA ASP A 393 25.50 11.56 -0.81
C ASP A 393 25.38 11.14 -2.27
N LEU A 394 24.96 12.07 -3.13
CA LEU A 394 24.87 11.88 -4.56
C LEU A 394 26.20 12.21 -5.21
N THR A 395 26.74 11.30 -6.00
CA THR A 395 27.91 11.57 -6.86
C THR A 395 27.41 11.94 -8.25
N VAL A 396 27.68 13.15 -8.69
CA VAL A 396 27.35 13.65 -10.02
C VAL A 396 28.59 13.55 -10.90
N ILE A 397 28.49 12.87 -12.04
CA ILE A 397 29.57 12.68 -13.00
C ILE A 397 29.13 13.31 -14.32
N VAL A 398 29.91 14.22 -14.85
CA VAL A 398 29.67 14.90 -16.12
C VAL A 398 30.68 14.35 -17.14
N PHE A 399 30.19 13.73 -18.19
CA PHE A 399 30.95 13.22 -19.30
C PHE A 399 30.83 14.20 -20.46
N GLU A 400 31.90 14.91 -20.74
CA GLU A 400 31.95 15.90 -21.82
C GLU A 400 32.10 15.22 -23.18
N ALA A 401 31.71 15.91 -24.24
CA ALA A 401 31.80 15.39 -25.61
C ALA A 401 33.27 15.19 -26.07
N ASP A 402 34.23 15.86 -25.46
CA ASP A 402 35.66 15.69 -25.72
C ASP A 402 36.29 14.50 -24.98
N GLY A 403 35.48 13.75 -24.22
CA GLY A 403 35.89 12.60 -23.40
C GLY A 403 36.44 12.95 -22.03
N SER A 404 36.54 14.22 -21.69
CA SER A 404 36.87 14.64 -20.31
C SER A 404 35.74 14.37 -19.34
N THR A 405 36.06 14.07 -18.08
CA THR A 405 35.08 13.81 -17.06
C THR A 405 35.41 14.60 -15.81
N HIS A 406 34.38 15.17 -15.19
CA HIS A 406 34.51 15.77 -13.85
C HIS A 406 33.35 15.32 -12.96
N SER A 407 33.61 15.25 -11.64
CA SER A 407 32.63 14.79 -10.69
C SER A 407 32.63 15.63 -9.43
N TYR A 408 31.46 15.73 -8.79
CA TYR A 408 31.27 16.41 -7.53
C TYR A 408 30.18 15.70 -6.70
N VAL A 409 30.16 16.01 -5.39
CA VAL A 409 29.25 15.36 -4.45
C VAL A 409 28.17 16.35 -4.00
N VAL A 410 26.90 15.91 -4.00
CA VAL A 410 25.78 16.66 -3.46
C VAL A 410 25.28 15.94 -2.20
N PRO A 411 25.37 16.55 -1.02
CA PRO A 411 24.91 15.92 0.22
C PRO A 411 23.42 15.59 0.18
N TYR A 412 23.09 14.37 0.60
CA TYR A 412 21.72 13.92 0.67
C TYR A 412 21.42 13.17 1.97
N SER A 413 20.59 13.76 2.83
CA SER A 413 19.99 13.14 4.00
C SER A 413 18.56 13.67 4.15
N ALA A 414 17.63 12.86 4.62
CA ALA A 414 16.24 13.25 4.73
C ALA A 414 15.75 13.18 6.19
N VAL A 415 15.10 14.24 6.65
CA VAL A 415 14.22 14.25 7.83
C VAL A 415 12.81 14.64 7.37
N PRO A 416 11.75 14.27 8.12
CA PRO A 416 10.37 14.58 7.72
C PRO A 416 10.10 16.08 7.46
N MET A 417 10.90 16.97 8.09
CA MET A 417 10.77 18.44 7.97
C MET A 417 11.48 19.03 6.76
N LEU A 418 12.37 18.28 6.06
CA LEU A 418 13.05 18.78 4.88
C LEU A 418 12.13 18.77 3.67
N LEU A 419 12.11 19.89 2.94
CA LEU A 419 11.40 20.04 1.68
C LEU A 419 12.35 20.45 0.57
N ARG A 420 12.03 20.09 -0.67
CA ARG A 420 12.77 20.55 -1.86
C ARG A 420 12.71 22.06 -2.01
N PRO A 421 13.71 22.69 -2.65
CA PRO A 421 13.66 24.11 -2.97
C PRO A 421 12.37 24.51 -3.70
N GLY A 422 11.68 25.52 -3.18
CA GLY A 422 10.43 26.05 -3.75
C GLY A 422 9.17 25.26 -3.38
N VAL A 423 9.29 24.06 -2.84
CA VAL A 423 8.12 23.27 -2.37
C VAL A 423 7.65 23.85 -1.04
N ASN A 424 6.35 23.96 -0.89
CA ASN A 424 5.69 24.34 0.36
C ASN A 424 4.73 23.25 0.81
N ARG A 425 4.54 23.15 2.12
CA ARG A 425 3.54 22.32 2.79
C ARG A 425 2.83 23.18 3.82
N TRP A 426 1.53 23.15 3.85
CA TRP A 426 0.72 23.95 4.74
C TRP A 426 -0.57 23.24 5.15
N ALA A 427 -1.11 23.62 6.31
CA ALA A 427 -2.41 23.17 6.78
C ALA A 427 -3.08 24.27 7.58
N LEU A 428 -4.38 24.41 7.40
CA LEU A 428 -5.26 25.32 8.13
C LEU A 428 -6.43 24.49 8.67
N THR A 429 -6.59 24.43 9.97
CA THR A 429 -7.66 23.70 10.65
C THR A 429 -8.40 24.63 11.59
N GLY A 430 -9.72 24.63 11.52
CA GLY A 430 -10.57 25.38 12.45
C GLY A 430 -11.79 24.55 12.85
N GLY A 431 -12.07 24.53 14.12
CA GLY A 431 -13.19 23.75 14.65
C GLY A 431 -13.20 23.71 16.16
N ARG A 432 -14.05 22.86 16.70
CA ARG A 432 -14.11 22.58 18.15
C ARG A 432 -13.25 21.35 18.44
N VAL A 433 -12.52 21.36 19.55
CA VAL A 433 -11.83 20.16 20.04
C VAL A 433 -12.86 19.04 20.28
N ASP A 434 -12.61 17.84 19.75
CA ASP A 434 -13.55 16.71 19.79
C ASP A 434 -12.90 15.50 20.48
N ASP A 435 -12.71 15.62 21.79
CA ASP A 435 -12.15 14.57 22.63
C ASP A 435 -13.24 13.95 23.50
N SER A 436 -13.48 12.66 23.32
CA SER A 436 -14.52 11.91 24.05
C SER A 436 -14.26 11.81 25.57
N SER A 437 -13.07 12.15 26.04
CA SER A 437 -12.73 12.18 27.47
C SER A 437 -13.20 13.44 28.16
N LEU A 438 -13.67 14.45 27.41
CA LEU A 438 -14.15 15.71 27.96
C LEU A 438 -15.59 15.56 28.47
N SER A 439 -15.83 16.04 29.69
CA SER A 439 -17.15 16.00 30.34
C SER A 439 -18.03 17.19 29.99
N ARG A 440 -17.45 18.27 29.45
CA ARG A 440 -18.16 19.53 29.11
C ARG A 440 -17.80 19.99 27.67
N SER A 441 -18.34 21.17 27.31
CA SER A 441 -18.08 21.76 26.00
C SER A 441 -16.61 22.11 25.83
N ALA A 442 -15.98 21.56 24.79
CA ALA A 442 -14.63 21.90 24.38
C ALA A 442 -14.57 23.25 23.66
N PRO A 443 -13.47 23.99 23.74
CA PRO A 443 -13.30 25.28 23.05
C PRO A 443 -13.21 25.08 21.53
N TYR A 444 -13.55 26.14 20.79
CA TYR A 444 -13.15 26.26 19.40
C TYR A 444 -11.66 26.59 19.34
N PHE A 445 -11.00 26.08 18.30
CA PHE A 445 -9.59 26.36 18.08
C PHE A 445 -9.29 26.61 16.61
N PHE A 446 -8.17 27.24 16.37
CA PHE A 446 -7.57 27.41 15.05
C PHE A 446 -6.12 26.93 15.12
N GLU A 447 -5.71 26.18 14.11
CA GLU A 447 -4.32 25.77 13.87
C GLU A 447 -3.93 26.11 12.44
N GLY A 448 -2.79 26.80 12.30
CA GLY A 448 -2.17 27.10 11.02
C GLY A 448 -0.73 26.67 11.03
N THR A 449 -0.31 25.91 10.01
CA THR A 449 1.08 25.48 9.83
C THR A 449 1.56 25.79 8.42
N TYR A 450 2.83 26.15 8.29
CA TYR A 450 3.48 26.44 7.01
C TYR A 450 4.94 26.01 7.02
N GLN A 451 5.38 25.34 5.96
CA GLN A 451 6.75 24.88 5.73
C GLN A 451 7.17 25.27 4.32
N ARG A 452 8.43 25.67 4.11
CA ARG A 452 8.97 25.98 2.79
C ARG A 452 10.44 25.60 2.66
N GLY A 453 10.75 24.82 1.64
CA GLY A 453 12.12 24.59 1.20
C GLY A 453 12.71 25.84 0.55
N ILE A 454 13.73 26.40 1.15
CA ILE A 454 14.40 27.62 0.68
C ILE A 454 15.47 27.27 -0.37
N ASN A 455 16.29 26.24 -0.04
CA ASN A 455 17.33 25.74 -0.92
C ASN A 455 17.66 24.29 -0.55
N ASN A 456 18.71 23.69 -1.12
CA ASN A 456 19.06 22.28 -0.91
C ASN A 456 19.48 21.95 0.52
N TRP A 457 19.82 22.93 1.34
CA TRP A 457 20.31 22.71 2.68
C TRP A 457 19.41 23.29 3.78
N LEU A 458 18.39 24.11 3.43
CA LEU A 458 17.55 24.80 4.42
C LEU A 458 16.07 24.71 4.07
N THR A 459 15.27 24.25 5.02
CA THR A 459 13.81 24.39 5.07
C THR A 459 13.43 25.21 6.31
N LEU A 460 12.61 26.22 6.17
CA LEU A 460 12.02 26.99 7.28
C LEU A 460 10.56 26.58 7.48
N TYR A 461 10.13 26.56 8.74
CA TYR A 461 8.76 26.25 9.07
C TYR A 461 8.28 26.96 10.32
N GLY A 462 6.97 27.10 10.44
CA GLY A 462 6.34 27.71 11.61
C GLY A 462 4.84 27.40 11.67
N GLY A 463 4.27 27.68 12.82
CA GLY A 463 2.84 27.44 13.05
C GLY A 463 2.32 28.22 14.23
N LEU A 464 1.00 28.28 14.30
CA LEU A 464 0.29 28.90 15.42
C LEU A 464 -0.96 28.07 15.76
N GLN A 465 -1.30 28.06 17.05
CA GLN A 465 -2.53 27.51 17.58
C GLN A 465 -3.15 28.53 18.53
N ALA A 466 -4.48 28.64 18.54
CA ALA A 466 -5.20 29.50 19.46
C ALA A 466 -6.61 28.95 19.71
N THR A 467 -7.14 29.18 20.93
CA THR A 467 -8.54 28.90 21.28
C THR A 467 -9.35 30.21 21.39
N ASP A 468 -10.67 30.13 21.14
CA ASP A 468 -11.58 31.28 21.15
C ASP A 468 -11.82 31.85 22.54
N ASP A 469 -11.70 31.03 23.58
CA ASP A 469 -11.90 31.39 24.98
C ASP A 469 -10.65 31.96 25.67
N SER A 470 -9.58 32.20 24.89
CA SER A 470 -8.25 32.63 25.36
C SER A 470 -7.57 31.64 26.31
N LEU A 471 -8.07 30.40 26.42
CA LEU A 471 -7.44 29.36 27.23
C LEU A 471 -6.01 29.05 26.80
N TYR A 472 -5.78 29.03 25.48
CA TYR A 472 -4.51 28.55 24.94
C TYR A 472 -4.08 29.35 23.70
N ARG A 473 -2.78 29.67 23.63
CA ARG A 473 -2.08 30.19 22.45
C ARG A 473 -0.71 29.56 22.34
N ALA A 474 -0.31 29.18 21.14
CA ALA A 474 1.03 28.68 20.90
C ALA A 474 1.60 29.17 19.57
N TYR A 475 2.89 29.41 19.54
CA TYR A 475 3.67 29.82 18.38
C TYR A 475 4.87 28.88 18.23
N LEU A 476 5.05 28.35 17.04
CA LEU A 476 6.17 27.46 16.72
C LEU A 476 6.99 28.08 15.59
N GLY A 477 8.31 28.02 15.74
CA GLY A 477 9.26 28.34 14.67
C GLY A 477 10.40 27.36 14.64
N GLY A 478 10.83 26.98 13.44
CA GLY A 478 11.89 26.00 13.28
C GLY A 478 12.58 26.03 11.93
N ALA A 479 13.70 25.33 11.87
CA ALA A 479 14.50 25.14 10.68
C ALA A 479 14.99 23.69 10.57
N ALA A 480 15.03 23.17 9.34
CA ALA A 480 15.66 21.90 9.03
C ALA A 480 16.82 22.10 8.06
N LEU A 481 17.92 21.42 8.36
CA LEU A 481 19.20 21.53 7.65
C LEU A 481 19.59 20.16 7.07
N ASN A 482 19.93 20.14 5.81
CA ASN A 482 20.60 19.01 5.18
C ASN A 482 22.10 19.26 5.17
N THR A 483 22.87 18.42 5.86
CA THR A 483 24.32 18.56 6.01
C THR A 483 25.05 17.28 5.64
N PRO A 484 26.37 17.33 5.35
CA PRO A 484 27.17 16.13 5.09
C PRO A 484 27.18 15.13 6.26
N VAL A 485 27.01 15.62 7.48
CA VAL A 485 26.98 14.74 8.67
C VAL A 485 25.59 14.21 9.01
N GLY A 486 24.55 14.59 8.24
CA GLY A 486 23.17 14.15 8.43
C GLY A 486 22.19 15.30 8.33
N ALA A 487 20.91 14.96 8.36
CA ALA A 487 19.81 15.90 8.38
C ALA A 487 19.42 16.23 9.82
N LEU A 488 19.26 17.51 10.10
CA LEU A 488 18.98 18.02 11.43
C LEU A 488 17.79 18.96 11.37
N SER A 489 16.86 18.88 12.31
CA SER A 489 15.84 19.90 12.48
C SER A 489 15.76 20.37 13.92
N LEU A 490 15.56 21.66 14.10
CA LEU A 490 15.37 22.30 15.41
C LEU A 490 14.13 23.19 15.34
N ASP A 491 13.22 23.01 16.28
CA ASP A 491 12.08 23.89 16.47
C ASP A 491 11.86 24.23 17.94
N VAL A 492 11.25 25.37 18.15
CA VAL A 492 10.85 25.87 19.47
C VAL A 492 9.39 26.29 19.40
N THR A 493 8.60 25.73 20.32
CA THR A 493 7.20 26.10 20.55
C THR A 493 7.09 26.87 21.85
N ASN A 494 6.52 28.07 21.82
CA ASN A 494 6.11 28.81 23.00
C ASN A 494 4.62 28.62 23.18
N SER A 495 4.14 28.30 24.39
CA SER A 495 2.72 28.19 24.74
C SER A 495 2.36 29.08 25.91
N GLU A 496 1.21 29.71 25.84
CA GLU A 496 0.56 30.49 26.89
C GLU A 496 -0.80 29.84 27.17
N THR A 497 -1.03 29.53 28.46
CA THR A 497 -2.27 28.87 28.90
C THR A 497 -2.88 29.61 30.07
N ASP A 498 -4.09 30.09 29.91
CA ASP A 498 -4.84 30.84 30.94
C ASP A 498 -5.97 29.99 31.50
N PHE A 499 -5.67 29.23 32.56
CA PHE A 499 -6.70 28.43 33.23
C PHE A 499 -7.67 29.29 34.01
N ARG A 500 -8.96 29.11 33.77
CA ARG A 500 -10.00 29.84 34.52
C ARG A 500 -9.95 29.48 36.01
N GLY A 501 -9.75 30.50 36.83
CA GLY A 501 -9.65 30.33 38.28
C GLY A 501 -8.24 29.92 38.79
N TRP A 502 -7.24 29.94 37.93
CA TRP A 502 -5.85 29.65 38.26
C TRP A 502 -4.88 30.60 37.55
N SER A 503 -3.60 30.60 37.96
CA SER A 503 -2.60 31.43 37.31
C SER A 503 -2.28 30.98 35.88
N SER A 504 -2.00 31.93 35.01
CA SER A 504 -1.52 31.64 33.64
C SER A 504 -0.16 30.95 33.68
N LEU A 505 0.05 30.05 32.76
CA LEU A 505 1.32 29.39 32.54
C LEU A 505 1.88 29.81 31.18
N SER A 506 3.15 30.23 31.16
CA SER A 506 3.88 30.50 29.92
C SER A 506 5.12 29.64 29.90
N GLY A 507 5.27 28.86 28.84
CA GLY A 507 6.36 27.90 28.73
C GLY A 507 6.83 27.65 27.31
N TYR A 508 7.97 26.99 27.19
CA TYR A 508 8.48 26.58 25.88
C TYR A 508 8.87 25.11 25.83
N SER A 509 8.81 24.56 24.62
CA SER A 509 9.29 23.23 24.27
C SER A 509 10.24 23.35 23.09
N ALA A 510 11.40 22.72 23.16
CA ALA A 510 12.37 22.66 22.06
C ALA A 510 12.50 21.20 21.59
N ARG A 511 12.44 20.98 20.28
CA ARG A 511 12.57 19.65 19.68
C ARG A 511 13.74 19.67 18.69
N LEU A 512 14.63 18.70 18.85
CA LEU A 512 15.76 18.44 17.97
C LEU A 512 15.56 17.07 17.32
N THR A 513 15.61 16.99 16.00
CA THR A 513 15.50 15.73 15.27
C THR A 513 16.72 15.54 14.38
N TYR A 514 17.29 14.35 14.39
CA TYR A 514 18.45 13.98 13.57
C TYR A 514 18.18 12.69 12.80
N SER A 515 18.63 12.63 11.55
CA SER A 515 18.59 11.43 10.71
C SER A 515 19.85 11.33 9.86
N LYS A 516 20.42 10.14 9.77
CA LYS A 516 21.55 9.82 8.89
C LYS A 516 21.49 8.37 8.46
N ALA A 517 21.65 8.13 7.16
CA ALA A 517 22.01 6.83 6.63
C ALA A 517 23.50 6.84 6.27
N ILE A 518 24.19 5.75 6.55
CA ILE A 518 25.61 5.54 6.27
C ILE A 518 25.71 4.33 5.34
N PRO A 519 25.71 4.54 4.01
CA PRO A 519 25.66 3.44 3.06
C PRO A 519 26.89 2.52 3.12
N SER A 520 28.04 3.05 3.47
CA SER A 520 29.29 2.25 3.57
C SER A 520 29.24 1.14 4.60
N THR A 521 28.40 1.27 5.60
CA THR A 521 28.20 0.30 6.70
C THR A 521 26.79 -0.27 6.71
N ASP A 522 25.94 0.18 5.78
CA ASP A 522 24.50 -0.15 5.73
C ASP A 522 23.78 0.14 7.07
N THR A 523 24.18 1.26 7.69
CA THR A 523 23.63 1.73 8.95
C THR A 523 22.63 2.84 8.70
N THR A 524 21.43 2.69 9.25
CA THR A 524 20.40 3.72 9.18
C THR A 524 20.00 4.16 10.58
N PHE A 525 20.35 5.40 10.94
CA PHE A 525 19.68 6.12 12.02
C PHE A 525 18.40 6.71 11.44
N ALA A 526 17.30 6.01 11.60
CA ALA A 526 16.06 6.43 10.99
C ALA A 526 15.52 7.70 11.63
N LEU A 527 15.63 7.82 12.95
CA LEU A 527 15.20 9.02 13.68
C LEU A 527 15.83 9.02 15.08
N ALA A 528 16.47 10.14 15.45
CA ALA A 528 16.79 10.44 16.84
C ALA A 528 16.14 11.78 17.19
N THR A 529 15.17 11.76 18.09
CA THR A 529 14.44 12.97 18.50
C THR A 529 14.68 13.22 19.98
N TYR A 530 15.07 14.44 20.30
CA TYR A 530 15.16 14.96 21.66
C TYR A 530 14.19 16.12 21.81
N ARG A 531 13.32 16.05 22.81
CA ARG A 531 12.40 17.13 23.17
C ARG A 531 12.64 17.53 24.61
N TYR A 532 12.82 18.80 24.85
CA TYR A 532 12.88 19.42 26.17
C TYR A 532 11.74 20.41 26.32
N SER A 533 11.02 20.34 27.44
CA SER A 533 9.97 21.31 27.77
C SER A 533 10.22 21.86 29.17
N ASN A 534 10.05 23.16 29.33
CA ASN A 534 10.15 23.74 30.65
C ASN A 534 8.93 23.40 31.53
N GLY A 535 8.99 23.66 32.82
CA GLY A 535 7.94 23.26 33.76
C GLY A 535 6.59 23.94 33.56
N ASN A 536 6.52 25.01 32.78
CA ASN A 536 5.28 25.75 32.49
C ASN A 536 4.70 25.48 31.08
N TYR A 537 5.41 24.69 30.27
CA TYR A 537 4.93 24.33 28.95
C TYR A 537 3.73 23.35 29.06
N VAL A 538 2.66 23.64 28.31
CA VAL A 538 1.43 22.85 28.22
C VAL A 538 1.08 22.75 26.74
N SER A 539 0.70 21.58 26.25
CA SER A 539 0.14 21.40 24.89
C SER A 539 -1.36 21.74 24.87
N LEU A 540 -1.93 21.94 23.66
CA LEU A 540 -3.35 22.25 23.49
C LEU A 540 -4.25 21.17 24.15
N SER A 541 -3.99 19.92 23.88
CA SER A 541 -4.76 18.80 24.44
C SER A 541 -4.66 18.76 25.98
N GLN A 542 -3.46 19.00 26.55
CA GLN A 542 -3.28 19.08 27.99
C GLN A 542 -4.01 20.28 28.60
N ALA A 543 -4.02 21.43 27.93
CA ALA A 543 -4.72 22.63 28.38
C ALA A 543 -6.24 22.38 28.46
N VAL A 544 -6.81 21.83 27.40
CA VAL A 544 -8.25 21.56 27.29
C VAL A 544 -8.70 20.51 28.31
N THR A 545 -8.00 19.37 28.41
CA THR A 545 -8.35 18.30 29.36
C THR A 545 -8.16 18.73 30.81
N THR A 546 -7.17 19.56 31.10
CA THR A 546 -6.97 20.11 32.45
C THR A 546 -8.07 21.10 32.81
N GLN A 547 -8.44 22.02 31.90
CA GLN A 547 -9.52 22.98 32.13
C GLN A 547 -10.88 22.28 32.34
N ASP A 548 -11.15 21.23 31.57
CA ASP A 548 -12.37 20.43 31.73
C ASP A 548 -12.45 19.80 33.12
N ARG A 549 -11.37 19.17 33.61
CA ARG A 549 -11.29 18.58 34.96
C ARG A 549 -11.45 19.61 36.06
N LEU A 550 -10.85 20.81 35.91
CA LEU A 550 -11.01 21.91 36.87
C LEU A 550 -12.46 22.36 36.98
N THR A 551 -13.11 22.44 35.82
CA THR A 551 -14.52 22.90 35.74
C THR A 551 -15.49 21.85 36.26
N ASP A 552 -15.27 20.57 35.95
CA ASP A 552 -16.16 19.47 36.33
C ASP A 552 -16.15 19.18 37.85
N ARG A 553 -14.97 19.19 38.45
CA ARG A 553 -14.78 18.81 39.86
C ARG A 553 -14.87 19.97 40.83
N GLY A 554 -15.03 21.21 40.36
CA GLY A 554 -15.01 22.40 41.19
C GLY A 554 -13.68 22.59 41.95
N ILE A 555 -12.58 21.99 41.41
CA ILE A 555 -11.26 22.08 42.01
C ILE A 555 -10.68 23.45 41.70
N THR A 556 -10.31 24.19 42.73
CA THR A 556 -9.79 25.57 42.63
C THR A 556 -8.31 25.64 42.22
N ALA A 557 -7.59 24.51 42.26
CA ALA A 557 -6.25 24.39 41.74
C ALA A 557 -5.95 22.94 41.28
N PRO A 558 -5.22 22.71 40.15
CA PRO A 558 -4.75 21.39 39.83
C PRO A 558 -3.73 20.97 40.90
N GLY A 559 -4.02 19.89 41.63
CA GLY A 559 -3.05 19.28 42.53
C GLY A 559 -1.75 18.93 41.76
N GLU A 560 -0.60 18.88 42.42
CA GLU A 560 0.70 18.64 41.78
C GLU A 560 0.74 17.35 40.92
N GLY A 561 -0.14 16.40 41.13
CA GLY A 561 -0.28 15.16 40.38
C GLY A 561 -1.30 15.19 39.23
N SER A 562 -2.11 16.25 39.06
CA SER A 562 -3.22 16.25 38.08
C SER A 562 -2.79 16.55 36.64
N LEU A 563 -1.67 17.24 36.43
CA LEU A 563 -1.11 17.57 35.13
C LEU A 563 0.25 16.95 34.97
N VAL A 564 0.36 15.82 34.25
CA VAL A 564 1.65 15.18 33.95
C VAL A 564 2.36 15.99 32.88
N ARG A 565 3.45 16.66 33.25
CA ARG A 565 4.22 17.51 32.33
C ARG A 565 5.53 16.86 31.94
N ALA A 566 5.70 16.56 30.65
CA ALA A 566 6.95 16.04 30.12
C ALA A 566 8.08 17.06 30.29
N LYS A 567 9.22 16.64 30.83
CA LYS A 567 10.43 17.43 30.94
C LYS A 567 11.39 17.14 29.81
N GLN A 568 11.64 15.87 29.57
CA GLN A 568 12.53 15.39 28.52
C GLN A 568 11.93 14.16 27.89
N SER A 569 12.00 14.08 26.59
CA SER A 569 11.67 12.89 25.79
C SER A 569 12.79 12.66 24.80
N VAL A 570 13.33 11.46 24.80
CA VAL A 570 14.35 11.02 23.84
C VAL A 570 13.81 9.78 23.13
N GLN A 571 13.82 9.77 21.81
CA GLN A 571 13.46 8.62 21.00
C GLN A 571 14.59 8.35 20.01
N VAL A 572 14.99 7.10 19.89
CA VAL A 572 16.04 6.66 18.96
C VAL A 572 15.58 5.39 18.26
N THR A 573 15.73 5.36 16.95
CA THR A 573 15.56 4.16 16.12
C THR A 573 16.80 3.96 15.27
N LEU A 574 17.39 2.77 15.37
CA LEU A 574 18.59 2.37 14.66
C LEU A 574 18.32 1.06 13.94
N ASN A 575 18.68 0.99 12.66
CA ASN A 575 18.73 -0.24 11.90
C ASN A 575 20.14 -0.40 11.33
N GLN A 576 20.70 -1.60 11.49
CA GLN A 576 22.02 -1.97 11.00
C GLN A 576 21.90 -3.31 10.25
N ASN A 577 22.06 -3.28 8.93
CA ASN A 577 22.27 -4.50 8.18
C ASN A 577 23.78 -4.80 8.14
N PHE A 578 24.11 -6.03 8.45
CA PHE A 578 25.51 -6.48 8.33
C PHE A 578 25.75 -7.07 6.93
N ALA A 579 27.00 -7.35 6.62
CA ALA A 579 27.36 -8.02 5.37
C ALA A 579 26.55 -9.32 5.16
N PRO A 580 26.31 -9.75 3.92
CA PRO A 580 25.52 -10.95 3.65
C PRO A 580 25.95 -12.15 4.51
N GLY A 581 24.98 -12.78 5.18
CA GLY A 581 25.21 -13.91 6.12
C GLY A 581 25.42 -13.52 7.58
N TYR A 582 25.56 -12.24 7.91
CA TYR A 582 25.74 -11.77 9.29
C TYR A 582 24.48 -11.14 9.91
N GLY A 583 23.36 -11.11 9.16
CA GLY A 583 22.06 -10.69 9.66
C GLY A 583 21.89 -9.18 9.83
N ALA A 584 20.90 -8.81 10.63
CA ALA A 584 20.52 -7.43 10.90
C ALA A 584 20.24 -7.20 12.40
N LEU A 585 20.63 -6.02 12.87
CA LEU A 585 20.33 -5.51 14.20
C LEU A 585 19.36 -4.37 14.09
N TYR A 586 18.35 -4.33 14.94
CA TYR A 586 17.49 -3.16 15.12
C TYR A 586 17.41 -2.78 16.60
N ALA A 587 17.31 -1.50 16.86
CA ALA A 587 17.16 -0.98 18.20
C ALA A 587 16.18 0.20 18.19
N THR A 588 15.21 0.16 19.09
CA THR A 588 14.34 1.29 19.39
C THR A 588 14.42 1.60 20.86
N ALA A 589 14.51 2.86 21.24
CA ALA A 589 14.54 3.28 22.63
C ALA A 589 13.74 4.56 22.80
N SER A 590 13.01 4.65 23.90
CA SER A 590 12.42 5.90 24.37
C SER A 590 12.69 6.12 25.84
N TYR A 591 12.99 7.36 26.19
CA TYR A 591 13.20 7.82 27.56
C TYR A 591 12.35 9.06 27.80
N ASN A 592 11.47 9.01 28.79
CA ASN A 592 10.61 10.12 29.17
C ASN A 592 10.80 10.44 30.64
N ASN A 593 11.03 11.72 30.93
CA ASN A 593 11.15 12.27 32.27
C ASN A 593 10.09 13.36 32.45
N PHE A 594 9.60 13.51 33.63
CA PHE A 594 8.48 14.42 33.96
C PHE A 594 8.88 15.39 35.09
N TRP A 595 8.25 16.59 35.10
CA TRP A 595 8.52 17.61 36.11
C TRP A 595 7.89 17.26 37.46
N ASN A 596 6.75 16.61 37.45
CA ASN A 596 5.92 16.33 38.62
C ASN A 596 5.78 14.86 38.95
N GLN A 597 6.67 14.03 38.42
CA GLN A 597 6.77 12.62 38.79
C GLN A 597 8.23 12.26 39.01
N SER A 598 8.51 11.50 40.06
CA SER A 598 9.88 11.06 40.41
C SER A 598 10.39 9.91 39.54
N ASN A 599 9.51 9.28 38.74
CA ASN A 599 9.85 8.10 37.96
C ASN A 599 10.04 8.44 36.50
N ASN A 600 11.14 7.96 35.95
CA ASN A 600 11.42 8.04 34.52
C ASN A 600 10.79 6.83 33.81
N ALA A 601 10.19 7.04 32.65
CA ALA A 601 9.71 5.97 31.82
C ALA A 601 10.78 5.67 30.75
N THR A 602 11.40 4.51 30.85
CA THR A 602 12.39 4.03 29.88
C THR A 602 11.87 2.77 29.23
N THR A 603 11.73 2.78 27.91
CA THR A 603 11.40 1.60 27.13
C THR A 603 12.46 1.41 26.05
N PHE A 604 12.83 0.16 25.79
CA PHE A 604 13.67 -0.18 24.66
C PHE A 604 13.30 -1.54 24.09
N GLN A 605 13.63 -1.72 22.85
CA GLN A 605 13.62 -3.00 22.18
C GLN A 605 14.89 -3.12 21.34
N LEU A 606 15.62 -4.19 21.53
CA LEU A 606 16.81 -4.55 20.79
C LEU A 606 16.58 -5.92 20.18
N GLY A 607 16.77 -6.06 18.87
CA GLY A 607 16.60 -7.34 18.20
C GLY A 607 17.70 -7.57 17.19
N TYR A 608 18.15 -8.82 17.12
CA TYR A 608 19.07 -9.30 16.11
C TYR A 608 18.44 -10.49 15.38
N ASN A 609 18.42 -10.44 14.07
CA ASN A 609 17.90 -11.50 13.22
C ASN A 609 18.96 -11.94 12.21
N ASN A 610 19.07 -13.24 12.02
CA ASN A 610 19.95 -13.82 11.00
C ASN A 610 19.40 -15.14 10.49
N ASN A 611 19.92 -15.60 9.37
CA ASN A 611 19.67 -16.91 8.80
C ASN A 611 20.97 -17.67 8.62
N PHE A 612 20.99 -18.91 9.09
CA PHE A 612 22.09 -19.83 8.86
C PHE A 612 21.57 -21.04 8.07
N ARG A 613 21.88 -21.11 6.78
CA ARG A 613 21.31 -22.10 5.84
C ARG A 613 19.77 -22.01 5.81
N ARG A 614 19.07 -22.96 6.44
CA ARG A 614 17.60 -23.01 6.53
C ARG A 614 17.07 -22.57 7.89
N LEU A 615 17.93 -22.39 8.86
CA LEU A 615 17.54 -21.95 10.19
C LEU A 615 17.50 -20.42 10.21
N ASN A 616 16.32 -19.85 10.43
CA ASN A 616 16.20 -18.44 10.80
C ASN A 616 16.20 -18.38 12.34
N TYR A 617 16.96 -17.45 12.88
CA TYR A 617 17.02 -17.25 14.32
C TYR A 617 17.00 -15.75 14.63
N GLY A 618 16.40 -15.43 15.76
CA GLY A 618 16.33 -14.09 16.26
C GLY A 618 16.47 -14.05 17.77
N ILE A 619 17.07 -12.98 18.26
CA ILE A 619 17.17 -12.67 19.69
C ILE A 619 16.54 -11.30 19.86
N VAL A 620 15.68 -11.17 20.87
CA VAL A 620 15.06 -9.89 21.23
C VAL A 620 15.20 -9.67 22.72
N ALA A 621 15.56 -8.43 23.08
CA ALA A 621 15.55 -7.97 24.47
C ALA A 621 14.68 -6.70 24.51
N SER A 622 13.77 -6.61 25.46
CA SER A 622 12.91 -5.44 25.62
C SER A 622 12.73 -5.09 27.10
N ARG A 623 12.53 -3.81 27.32
CA ARG A 623 12.07 -3.26 28.60
C ARG A 623 10.85 -2.40 28.35
N THR A 624 9.78 -2.65 29.06
CA THR A 624 8.57 -1.86 29.04
C THR A 624 8.32 -1.17 30.37
N TYR A 625 7.66 -0.02 30.36
CA TYR A 625 7.31 0.73 31.58
C TYR A 625 5.80 0.72 31.79
N GLY A 626 5.37 0.23 32.95
CA GLY A 626 3.97 0.23 33.35
C GLY A 626 3.59 1.46 34.18
N ALA A 627 2.43 2.04 33.94
CA ALA A 627 1.91 3.15 34.74
C ALA A 627 1.62 2.74 36.20
N THR A 628 1.38 1.45 36.42
CA THR A 628 1.19 0.83 37.75
C THR A 628 2.31 -0.18 37.99
N PRO A 629 2.74 -0.40 39.27
CA PRO A 629 3.73 -1.42 39.58
C PRO A 629 3.26 -2.81 39.11
N VAL A 630 4.04 -3.49 38.28
CA VAL A 630 3.67 -4.79 37.70
C VAL A 630 3.98 -5.94 38.66
N TYR A 631 5.15 -5.95 39.29
CA TYR A 631 5.55 -6.99 40.22
C TYR A 631 6.52 -6.46 41.29
N ARG A 632 6.34 -6.85 42.56
CA ARG A 632 7.19 -6.45 43.70
C ARG A 632 7.52 -4.95 43.80
N GLY A 633 6.64 -4.08 43.28
CA GLY A 633 6.82 -2.64 43.26
C GLY A 633 7.64 -2.11 42.09
N SER A 634 8.17 -2.96 41.20
CA SER A 634 8.80 -2.54 39.93
C SER A 634 7.75 -2.03 38.96
N ARG A 635 8.07 -0.99 38.21
CA ARG A 635 7.29 -0.49 37.08
C ARG A 635 7.85 -0.93 35.73
N TYR A 636 8.94 -1.66 35.77
CA TYR A 636 9.59 -2.21 34.58
C TYR A 636 9.32 -3.68 34.45
N ASP A 637 9.13 -4.08 33.21
CA ASP A 637 9.02 -5.44 32.75
C ASP A 637 10.14 -5.70 31.73
N ASP A 638 11.08 -6.57 32.10
CA ASP A 638 12.23 -6.91 31.29
C ASP A 638 12.03 -8.29 30.66
N GLN A 639 12.17 -8.34 29.33
CA GLN A 639 11.98 -9.57 28.57
C GLN A 639 13.19 -9.86 27.70
N ILE A 640 13.58 -11.13 27.65
CA ILE A 640 14.58 -11.66 26.71
C ILE A 640 13.99 -12.87 26.02
N GLY A 641 13.98 -12.84 24.68
CA GLY A 641 13.43 -13.90 23.86
C GLY A 641 14.40 -14.41 22.80
N ILE A 642 14.31 -15.70 22.50
CA ILE A 642 14.98 -16.35 21.38
C ILE A 642 13.90 -17.02 20.55
N ASN A 643 13.93 -16.82 19.25
CA ASN A 643 13.05 -17.45 18.28
C ASN A 643 13.86 -18.16 17.20
N LEU A 644 13.41 -19.36 16.85
CA LEU A 644 13.99 -20.20 15.82
C LEU A 644 12.89 -20.60 14.84
N SER A 645 13.20 -20.66 13.54
CA SER A 645 12.28 -21.19 12.55
C SER A 645 13.00 -21.93 11.43
N ILE A 646 12.42 -23.05 11.00
CA ILE A 646 12.98 -23.92 9.96
C ILE A 646 11.86 -24.33 9.00
N PRO A 647 11.97 -24.06 7.69
CA PRO A 647 11.06 -24.60 6.70
C PRO A 647 11.30 -26.11 6.51
N LEU A 648 10.22 -26.91 6.58
CA LEU A 648 10.26 -28.37 6.50
C LEU A 648 10.13 -28.92 5.07
N GLY A 649 10.53 -28.18 4.05
CA GLY A 649 10.42 -28.60 2.65
C GLY A 649 11.65 -28.30 1.81
N GLY A 650 11.65 -28.76 0.56
CA GLY A 650 12.67 -28.39 -0.43
C GLY A 650 12.56 -26.90 -0.78
N SER A 651 13.65 -26.30 -1.27
CA SER A 651 13.71 -24.89 -1.65
C SER A 651 12.74 -24.47 -2.76
N SER A 652 12.12 -25.43 -3.44
CA SER A 652 11.13 -25.21 -4.51
C SER A 652 9.68 -25.34 -4.08
N SER A 653 9.39 -25.66 -2.80
CA SER A 653 8.01 -25.82 -2.34
C SER A 653 7.47 -24.50 -1.78
N SER A 654 6.53 -23.88 -2.49
CA SER A 654 5.82 -22.68 -2.06
C SER A 654 4.94 -22.90 -0.80
N HIS A 655 4.64 -24.13 -0.45
CA HIS A 655 3.76 -24.52 0.66
C HIS A 655 4.51 -25.31 1.76
N ALA A 656 5.84 -25.16 1.85
CA ALA A 656 6.61 -25.86 2.87
C ALA A 656 6.17 -25.44 4.29
N PRO A 657 5.74 -26.38 5.15
CA PRO A 657 5.45 -26.06 6.54
C PRO A 657 6.66 -25.49 7.25
N MET A 658 6.45 -24.56 8.18
CA MET A 658 7.48 -23.94 8.99
C MET A 658 7.37 -24.45 10.42
N LEU A 659 8.43 -25.05 10.93
CA LEU A 659 8.58 -25.39 12.34
C LEU A 659 9.14 -24.17 13.07
N THR A 660 8.53 -23.79 14.19
CA THR A 660 8.95 -22.66 15.02
C THR A 660 9.20 -23.14 16.45
N ALA A 661 10.20 -22.56 17.11
CA ALA A 661 10.44 -22.72 18.53
C ALA A 661 10.84 -21.36 19.10
N SER A 662 10.34 -21.02 20.27
CA SER A 662 10.71 -19.79 20.96
C SER A 662 10.72 -19.99 22.47
N THR A 663 11.61 -19.28 23.15
CA THR A 663 11.62 -19.12 24.59
C THR A 663 11.69 -17.65 24.93
N VAL A 664 10.87 -17.22 25.86
CA VAL A 664 10.86 -15.86 26.38
C VAL A 664 10.96 -15.92 27.89
N HIS A 665 11.96 -15.27 28.45
CA HIS A 665 12.08 -15.00 29.86
C HIS A 665 11.56 -13.61 30.16
N ASP A 666 10.67 -13.49 31.13
CA ASP A 666 9.99 -12.28 31.55
C ASP A 666 10.07 -12.19 33.08
N ASP A 667 10.55 -11.06 33.58
CA ASP A 667 10.74 -10.87 35.04
C ASP A 667 9.41 -10.91 35.81
N VAL A 668 8.29 -10.71 35.16
CA VAL A 668 6.95 -10.63 35.77
C VAL A 668 6.22 -11.96 35.63
N THR A 669 6.20 -12.52 34.43
CA THR A 669 5.41 -13.70 34.09
C THR A 669 6.22 -14.99 34.01
N GLY A 670 7.55 -14.92 34.24
CA GLY A 670 8.43 -16.09 34.21
C GLY A 670 8.82 -16.54 32.81
N ASN A 671 9.04 -17.84 32.60
CA ASN A 671 9.42 -18.37 31.30
C ASN A 671 8.19 -18.84 30.50
N ASP A 672 8.17 -18.51 29.21
CA ASP A 672 7.20 -19.03 28.22
C ASP A 672 7.98 -19.73 27.10
N ASP A 673 7.91 -21.08 27.09
CA ASP A 673 8.50 -21.91 26.04
C ASP A 673 7.44 -22.35 25.05
N ARG A 674 7.70 -22.16 23.78
CA ARG A 674 6.71 -22.41 22.71
C ARG A 674 7.31 -23.18 21.56
N ALA A 675 6.57 -24.16 21.05
CA ALA A 675 6.86 -24.85 19.81
C ALA A 675 5.63 -24.90 18.92
N GLY A 676 5.81 -24.77 17.62
CA GLY A 676 4.68 -24.73 16.70
C GLY A 676 5.03 -25.11 15.28
N ILE A 677 3.99 -25.39 14.51
CA ILE A 677 4.04 -25.62 13.08
C ILE A 677 3.02 -24.74 12.40
N SER A 678 3.40 -24.11 11.30
CA SER A 678 2.50 -23.30 10.49
C SER A 678 2.74 -23.56 9.00
N GLY A 679 1.76 -23.26 8.19
CA GLY A 679 1.87 -23.41 6.74
C GLY A 679 0.66 -22.86 6.01
N THR A 680 0.73 -22.96 4.68
CA THR A 680 -0.37 -22.61 3.78
C THR A 680 -0.67 -23.81 2.87
N PHE A 681 -1.89 -23.87 2.34
CA PHE A 681 -2.26 -24.82 1.32
C PHE A 681 -3.32 -24.25 0.37
N GLY A 682 -3.57 -24.95 -0.73
CA GLY A 682 -4.42 -24.48 -1.82
C GLY A 682 -3.60 -23.87 -2.97
N GLN A 683 -4.14 -23.84 -4.17
CA GLN A 683 -3.43 -23.41 -5.38
C GLN A 683 -2.88 -21.98 -5.27
N ALA A 684 -3.63 -21.10 -4.63
CA ALA A 684 -3.26 -19.69 -4.42
C ALA A 684 -2.88 -19.41 -2.94
N SER A 685 -2.50 -20.45 -2.14
CA SER A 685 -2.20 -20.33 -0.72
C SER A 685 -3.36 -19.72 0.11
N GLN A 686 -4.59 -19.90 -0.35
CA GLN A 686 -5.77 -19.29 0.25
C GLN A 686 -6.13 -19.81 1.65
N PHE A 687 -5.59 -20.94 2.05
CA PHE A 687 -5.76 -21.49 3.40
C PHE A 687 -4.44 -21.40 4.18
N ASN A 688 -4.50 -20.92 5.41
CA ASN A 688 -3.40 -20.96 6.35
C ASN A 688 -3.79 -21.75 7.59
N TYR A 689 -2.80 -22.33 8.24
CA TYR A 689 -2.97 -23.04 9.49
C TYR A 689 -1.76 -22.85 10.41
N SER A 690 -2.00 -22.86 11.71
CA SER A 690 -0.94 -22.99 12.71
C SER A 690 -1.40 -23.82 13.91
N GLY A 691 -0.50 -24.62 14.44
CA GLY A 691 -0.68 -25.33 15.69
C GLY A 691 0.52 -25.07 16.58
N ASN A 692 0.28 -24.68 17.83
CA ASN A 692 1.32 -24.35 18.80
C ASN A 692 1.04 -25.02 20.13
N VAL A 693 2.11 -25.41 20.84
CA VAL A 693 2.10 -25.75 22.26
C VAL A 693 3.01 -24.77 22.97
N SER A 694 2.53 -24.19 24.06
CA SER A 694 3.35 -23.35 24.94
C SER A 694 3.28 -23.88 26.38
N TYR A 695 4.39 -23.72 27.09
CA TYR A 695 4.50 -23.98 28.51
C TYR A 695 4.95 -22.72 29.21
N SER A 696 4.16 -22.27 30.19
CA SER A 696 4.50 -21.14 31.05
C SER A 696 4.74 -21.65 32.47
N ASP A 697 5.85 -21.23 33.07
CA ASP A 697 6.22 -21.57 34.46
C ASP A 697 5.61 -20.62 35.50
N THR A 698 4.67 -19.76 35.10
CA THR A 698 3.91 -18.92 36.04
C THR A 698 3.20 -19.75 37.09
N THR A 699 2.82 -19.14 38.21
CA THR A 699 2.10 -19.84 39.28
C THR A 699 0.60 -19.54 39.17
N PRO A 700 -0.26 -20.53 38.83
CA PRO A 700 0.06 -21.91 38.48
C PRO A 700 0.64 -22.07 37.08
N SER A 701 1.59 -23.01 36.91
CA SER A 701 2.14 -23.34 35.58
C SER A 701 1.04 -23.89 34.65
N ALA A 702 1.13 -23.55 33.39
CA ALA A 702 0.14 -23.96 32.40
C ALA A 702 0.78 -24.41 31.09
N THR A 703 0.30 -25.52 30.57
CA THR A 703 0.53 -25.91 29.18
C THR A 703 -0.70 -25.48 28.35
N THR A 704 -0.46 -24.71 27.33
CA THR A 704 -1.51 -24.22 26.41
C THR A 704 -1.31 -24.83 25.04
N TRP A 705 -2.37 -25.33 24.49
CA TRP A 705 -2.46 -25.75 23.10
C TRP A 705 -3.29 -24.75 22.31
N SER A 706 -2.82 -24.33 21.14
CA SER A 706 -3.57 -23.44 20.27
C SER A 706 -3.54 -23.91 18.82
N PHE A 707 -4.69 -23.78 18.16
CA PHE A 707 -4.87 -24.03 16.75
C PHE A 707 -5.53 -22.81 16.11
N ASN A 708 -4.99 -22.39 14.98
CA ASN A 708 -5.58 -21.32 14.18
C ASN A 708 -5.66 -21.78 12.73
N THR A 709 -6.73 -21.39 12.06
CA THR A 709 -6.90 -21.59 10.63
C THR A 709 -7.52 -20.35 10.03
N GLY A 710 -7.09 -20.01 8.83
CA GLY A 710 -7.62 -18.91 8.06
C GLY A 710 -7.94 -19.31 6.64
N TRP A 711 -8.96 -18.69 6.09
CA TRP A 711 -9.35 -18.79 4.70
C TRP A 711 -9.52 -17.41 4.09
N GLN A 712 -8.72 -17.16 3.05
CA GLN A 712 -8.83 -15.96 2.22
C GLN A 712 -9.69 -16.30 1.00
N ALA A 713 -10.98 -16.07 1.11
CA ALA A 713 -11.91 -16.23 0.00
C ALA A 713 -11.89 -14.97 -0.90
N PRO A 714 -12.31 -15.05 -2.16
CA PRO A 714 -12.39 -13.90 -3.05
C PRO A 714 -13.31 -12.77 -2.56
N TYR A 715 -14.16 -13.05 -1.59
CA TYR A 715 -15.19 -12.12 -1.07
C TYR A 715 -15.03 -11.80 0.43
N ALA A 716 -14.21 -12.54 1.17
CA ALA A 716 -13.99 -12.32 2.61
C ALA A 716 -12.75 -13.04 3.11
N SER A 717 -12.14 -12.54 4.20
CA SER A 717 -11.14 -13.26 5.00
C SER A 717 -11.77 -13.78 6.27
N LEU A 718 -11.67 -15.08 6.52
CA LEU A 718 -12.17 -15.74 7.72
C LEU A 718 -11.01 -16.33 8.51
N ASN A 719 -10.98 -16.11 9.83
CA ASN A 719 -10.00 -16.72 10.70
C ASN A 719 -10.72 -17.31 11.93
N THR A 720 -10.30 -18.50 12.35
CA THR A 720 -10.82 -19.17 13.53
C THR A 720 -9.67 -19.71 14.35
N GLY A 721 -9.72 -19.49 15.66
CA GLY A 721 -8.74 -19.95 16.62
C GLY A 721 -9.40 -20.67 17.78
N TYR A 722 -8.72 -21.67 18.29
CA TYR A 722 -9.09 -22.36 19.51
C TYR A 722 -7.86 -22.62 20.36
N SER A 723 -7.93 -22.24 21.63
CA SER A 723 -6.87 -22.48 22.61
C SER A 723 -7.44 -23.12 23.86
N TRP A 724 -6.68 -24.06 24.44
CA TRP A 724 -7.06 -24.62 25.73
C TRP A 724 -5.85 -24.86 26.62
N ALA A 725 -6.07 -24.68 27.90
CA ALA A 725 -5.16 -25.04 28.99
C ALA A 725 -5.96 -25.68 30.12
N SER A 726 -5.28 -26.11 31.19
CA SER A 726 -5.91 -26.74 32.33
C SER A 726 -7.00 -25.89 32.98
N HIS A 727 -6.87 -24.56 32.93
CA HIS A 727 -7.75 -23.60 33.61
C HIS A 727 -8.53 -22.69 32.70
N TYR A 728 -8.25 -22.70 31.40
CA TYR A 728 -9.03 -21.91 30.46
C TYR A 728 -9.23 -22.57 29.10
N GLN A 729 -10.28 -22.16 28.43
CA GLN A 729 -10.57 -22.49 27.04
C GLN A 729 -10.99 -21.19 26.34
N GLN A 730 -10.57 -21.04 25.11
CA GLN A 730 -10.85 -19.86 24.32
C GLN A 730 -11.15 -20.26 22.87
N ALA A 731 -12.21 -19.70 22.33
CA ALA A 731 -12.50 -19.77 20.91
C ALA A 731 -12.63 -18.37 20.33
N SER A 732 -12.09 -18.13 19.17
CA SER A 732 -12.23 -16.86 18.45
C SER A 732 -12.59 -17.13 17.00
N THR A 733 -13.41 -16.25 16.44
CA THR A 733 -13.71 -16.23 15.01
C THR A 733 -13.73 -14.79 14.56
N SER A 734 -13.00 -14.50 13.49
CA SER A 734 -13.03 -13.19 12.86
C SER A 734 -13.39 -13.30 11.39
N ALA A 735 -14.11 -12.30 10.90
CA ALA A 735 -14.44 -12.13 9.50
C ALA A 735 -14.16 -10.70 9.09
N SER A 736 -13.44 -10.51 8.00
CA SER A 736 -13.21 -9.18 7.43
C SER A 736 -13.44 -9.21 5.93
N GLY A 737 -13.84 -8.07 5.39
CA GLY A 737 -14.12 -7.92 3.99
C GLY A 737 -14.82 -6.62 3.71
N GLY A 738 -15.40 -6.54 2.53
CA GLY A 738 -16.19 -5.38 2.16
C GLY A 738 -17.01 -5.62 0.91
N LEU A 739 -17.81 -4.63 0.59
CA LEU A 739 -18.60 -4.59 -0.62
C LEU A 739 -18.62 -3.18 -1.20
N VAL A 740 -18.76 -3.11 -2.52
CA VAL A 740 -18.98 -1.87 -3.26
C VAL A 740 -20.31 -1.98 -3.97
N VAL A 741 -21.19 -1.00 -3.74
CA VAL A 741 -22.39 -0.81 -4.52
C VAL A 741 -22.10 0.25 -5.57
N HIS A 742 -22.23 -0.10 -6.84
CA HIS A 742 -21.87 0.71 -7.99
C HIS A 742 -22.91 0.57 -9.12
N GLY A 743 -22.70 1.25 -10.24
CA GLY A 743 -23.67 1.26 -11.35
C GLY A 743 -24.01 -0.12 -11.91
N GLY A 744 -23.09 -1.08 -11.83
CA GLY A 744 -23.26 -2.48 -12.28
C GLY A 744 -23.81 -3.43 -11.22
N GLY A 745 -24.05 -3.00 -9.97
CA GLY A 745 -24.59 -3.82 -8.89
C GLY A 745 -23.76 -3.83 -7.61
N ILE A 746 -23.63 -5.00 -7.00
CA ILE A 746 -22.90 -5.17 -5.73
C ILE A 746 -21.74 -6.13 -5.96
N THR A 747 -20.52 -5.68 -5.66
CA THR A 747 -19.31 -6.49 -5.76
C THR A 747 -18.63 -6.63 -4.41
N TRP A 748 -18.41 -7.88 -4.00
CA TRP A 748 -17.71 -8.21 -2.75
C TRP A 748 -16.19 -8.23 -2.96
N SER A 749 -15.44 -7.93 -1.89
CA SER A 749 -13.99 -7.99 -1.88
C SER A 749 -13.48 -8.49 -0.52
N PRO A 750 -12.39 -9.25 -0.46
CA PRO A 750 -11.82 -9.71 0.81
C PRO A 750 -11.28 -8.58 1.66
N GLN A 751 -10.98 -7.43 1.05
CA GLN A 751 -10.52 -6.25 1.75
C GLN A 751 -10.93 -4.99 0.99
N ILE A 752 -11.48 -4.02 1.69
CA ILE A 752 -11.74 -2.67 1.16
C ILE A 752 -11.27 -1.64 2.18
N ASP A 753 -10.45 -0.70 1.71
CA ASP A 753 -10.18 0.54 2.43
C ASP A 753 -10.98 1.67 1.76
N PRO A 754 -12.06 2.15 2.38
CA PRO A 754 -12.84 3.24 1.80
C PRO A 754 -12.06 4.56 1.61
N ASN A 755 -10.94 4.74 2.31
CA ASN A 755 -10.06 5.90 2.14
C ASN A 755 -9.07 5.73 0.99
N GLY A 756 -8.84 4.49 0.54
CA GLY A 756 -8.02 4.15 -0.60
C GLY A 756 -8.74 4.35 -1.93
N ALA A 757 -7.99 4.54 -3.00
CA ALA A 757 -8.53 4.48 -4.36
C ALA A 757 -8.69 3.02 -4.79
N ILE A 758 -9.80 2.72 -5.44
CA ILE A 758 -10.11 1.37 -5.95
C ILE A 758 -10.63 1.45 -7.39
N ALA A 759 -10.54 0.33 -8.12
CA ALA A 759 -11.22 0.22 -9.40
C ALA A 759 -12.25 -0.92 -9.36
N ILE A 760 -13.38 -0.68 -10.04
CA ILE A 760 -14.34 -1.72 -10.38
C ILE A 760 -13.96 -2.28 -11.75
N VAL A 761 -13.47 -3.49 -11.75
CA VAL A 761 -13.17 -4.25 -12.97
C VAL A 761 -14.48 -4.80 -13.50
N GLU A 762 -14.82 -4.45 -14.73
CA GLU A 762 -15.94 -5.00 -15.47
C GLU A 762 -15.37 -5.90 -16.59
N ALA A 763 -15.63 -7.19 -16.55
CA ALA A 763 -15.18 -8.19 -17.51
C ALA A 763 -16.30 -9.21 -17.71
N PRO A 764 -17.27 -8.91 -18.59
CA PRO A 764 -18.42 -9.78 -18.82
C PRO A 764 -17.97 -11.20 -19.18
N ASP A 765 -18.67 -12.20 -18.65
CA ASP A 765 -18.43 -13.63 -18.84
C ASP A 765 -17.06 -14.16 -18.35
N ALA A 766 -16.12 -13.29 -17.94
CA ALA A 766 -14.79 -13.69 -17.48
C ALA A 766 -14.78 -14.14 -16.00
N GLN A 767 -15.85 -14.80 -15.55
CA GLN A 767 -15.92 -15.33 -14.18
C GLN A 767 -14.70 -16.18 -13.86
N GLY A 768 -14.05 -15.92 -12.71
CA GLY A 768 -12.86 -16.61 -12.25
C GLY A 768 -11.54 -15.98 -12.68
N ALA A 769 -11.55 -14.99 -13.59
CA ALA A 769 -10.36 -14.17 -13.88
C ALA A 769 -9.87 -13.46 -12.64
N ARG A 770 -8.55 -13.41 -12.42
CA ARG A 770 -7.94 -12.84 -11.21
C ARG A 770 -7.40 -11.45 -11.42
N VAL A 771 -7.67 -10.58 -10.46
CA VAL A 771 -7.04 -9.26 -10.44
C VAL A 771 -5.66 -9.39 -9.82
N ALA A 772 -4.61 -9.39 -10.67
CA ALA A 772 -3.23 -9.70 -10.25
C ALA A 772 -2.70 -8.75 -9.16
N SER A 773 -3.14 -7.49 -9.15
CA SER A 773 -2.73 -6.48 -8.16
C SER A 773 -3.45 -6.58 -6.81
N SER A 774 -4.53 -7.36 -6.71
CA SER A 774 -5.44 -7.40 -5.54
C SER A 774 -5.54 -8.77 -4.88
N GLY A 775 -4.48 -9.56 -4.97
CA GLY A 775 -4.35 -10.84 -4.25
C GLY A 775 -5.34 -11.91 -4.72
N GLN A 776 -6.32 -12.24 -3.88
CA GLN A 776 -7.29 -13.31 -4.14
C GLN A 776 -8.59 -12.82 -4.80
N THR A 777 -8.66 -11.58 -5.27
CA THR A 777 -9.88 -11.04 -5.88
C THR A 777 -10.08 -11.62 -7.27
N GLU A 778 -11.27 -12.15 -7.51
CA GLU A 778 -11.67 -12.79 -8.77
C GLU A 778 -12.93 -12.14 -9.32
N VAL A 779 -13.08 -12.14 -10.64
CA VAL A 779 -14.31 -11.72 -11.32
C VAL A 779 -15.45 -12.66 -10.93
N ASN A 780 -16.53 -12.07 -10.44
CA ASN A 780 -17.70 -12.81 -9.99
C ASN A 780 -18.60 -13.28 -11.17
N SER A 781 -19.69 -13.97 -10.85
CA SER A 781 -20.64 -14.46 -11.85
C SER A 781 -21.41 -13.36 -12.60
N HIS A 782 -21.32 -12.11 -12.19
CA HIS A 782 -21.91 -10.94 -12.85
C HIS A 782 -20.90 -10.17 -13.70
N GLY A 783 -19.65 -10.66 -13.78
CA GLY A 783 -18.58 -10.01 -14.55
C GLY A 783 -17.86 -8.89 -13.81
N TYR A 784 -17.96 -8.79 -12.48
CA TYR A 784 -17.34 -7.71 -11.72
C TYR A 784 -16.31 -8.20 -10.69
N ALA A 785 -15.25 -7.39 -10.48
CA ALA A 785 -14.27 -7.57 -9.42
C ALA A 785 -13.83 -6.22 -8.86
N VAL A 786 -13.22 -6.21 -7.68
CA VAL A 786 -12.66 -4.99 -7.06
C VAL A 786 -11.14 -5.06 -7.10
N ALA A 787 -10.49 -4.10 -7.75
CA ALA A 787 -9.06 -3.87 -7.65
C ALA A 787 -8.78 -2.86 -6.54
N THR A 788 -8.08 -3.30 -5.49
CA THR A 788 -7.74 -2.48 -4.32
C THR A 788 -6.28 -2.04 -4.35
N GLY A 789 -5.92 -1.06 -3.50
CA GLY A 789 -4.53 -0.65 -3.31
C GLY A 789 -3.98 0.25 -4.43
N LEU A 790 -4.86 0.91 -5.18
CA LEU A 790 -4.41 1.88 -6.19
C LEU A 790 -3.81 3.11 -5.52
N THR A 791 -2.71 3.59 -6.10
CA THR A 791 -2.03 4.80 -5.62
C THR A 791 -2.73 6.04 -6.20
N PRO A 792 -3.29 6.92 -5.36
CA PRO A 792 -3.94 8.14 -5.84
C PRO A 792 -2.98 9.05 -6.63
N TYR A 793 -3.52 9.71 -7.65
CA TYR A 793 -2.80 10.68 -8.51
C TYR A 793 -1.60 10.09 -9.25
N ARG A 794 -1.53 8.76 -9.37
CA ARG A 794 -0.51 8.01 -10.10
C ARG A 794 -1.17 7.15 -11.16
N MET A 795 -0.43 6.90 -12.25
CA MET A 795 -0.85 5.90 -13.19
C MET A 795 -0.71 4.51 -12.56
N ASN A 796 -1.81 3.80 -12.47
CA ASN A 796 -1.86 2.43 -11.94
C ASN A 796 -2.18 1.46 -13.07
N ASP A 797 -1.48 0.35 -13.09
CA ASP A 797 -1.79 -0.78 -13.97
C ASP A 797 -2.73 -1.75 -13.25
N VAL A 798 -3.91 -1.97 -13.79
CA VAL A 798 -4.81 -3.04 -13.36
C VAL A 798 -4.70 -4.18 -14.37
N VAL A 799 -4.23 -5.33 -13.90
CA VAL A 799 -3.96 -6.51 -14.72
C VAL A 799 -4.95 -7.60 -14.35
N LEU A 800 -5.61 -8.13 -15.36
CA LEU A 800 -6.55 -9.25 -15.24
C LEU A 800 -5.89 -10.52 -15.80
N ASP A 801 -5.68 -11.51 -14.93
CA ASP A 801 -5.13 -12.82 -15.27
C ASP A 801 -6.30 -13.74 -15.69
N PRO A 802 -6.30 -14.26 -16.92
CA PRO A 802 -7.37 -15.16 -17.40
C PRO A 802 -7.33 -16.56 -16.76
N VAL A 803 -6.33 -16.88 -15.95
CA VAL A 803 -6.24 -18.18 -15.28
C VAL A 803 -7.44 -18.35 -14.35
N GLY A 804 -8.27 -19.34 -14.63
CA GLY A 804 -9.52 -19.63 -13.90
C GLY A 804 -10.79 -19.30 -14.66
N THR A 805 -10.70 -18.58 -15.82
CA THR A 805 -11.85 -18.34 -16.69
C THR A 805 -12.21 -19.60 -17.51
N SER A 806 -13.41 -19.61 -18.05
CA SER A 806 -13.81 -20.58 -19.05
C SER A 806 -12.91 -20.48 -20.29
N ALA A 807 -12.59 -21.63 -20.91
CA ALA A 807 -11.87 -21.64 -22.19
C ALA A 807 -12.65 -20.98 -23.34
N ASP A 808 -13.93 -20.70 -23.14
CA ASP A 808 -14.82 -20.02 -24.10
C ASP A 808 -14.79 -18.49 -23.96
N VAL A 809 -13.97 -17.95 -23.07
CA VAL A 809 -13.87 -16.50 -22.86
C VAL A 809 -12.45 -16.04 -23.13
N GLU A 810 -12.32 -15.08 -24.01
CA GLU A 810 -11.06 -14.42 -24.33
C GLU A 810 -11.10 -12.96 -23.90
N LEU A 811 -10.05 -12.55 -23.16
CA LEU A 811 -9.83 -11.15 -22.84
C LEU A 811 -9.08 -10.49 -24.02
N GLN A 812 -9.69 -9.51 -24.66
CA GLN A 812 -9.01 -8.74 -25.73
C GLN A 812 -7.90 -7.88 -25.17
N THR A 813 -8.06 -7.41 -23.93
CA THR A 813 -7.04 -6.68 -23.19
C THR A 813 -6.92 -7.26 -21.78
N THR A 814 -5.69 -7.49 -21.32
CA THR A 814 -5.40 -7.99 -19.98
C THR A 814 -4.89 -6.91 -19.03
N ARG A 815 -4.68 -5.68 -19.52
CA ARG A 815 -4.15 -4.56 -18.74
C ARG A 815 -4.83 -3.26 -19.14
N LEU A 816 -5.34 -2.55 -18.14
CA LEU A 816 -5.84 -1.18 -18.25
C LEU A 816 -5.14 -0.29 -17.24
N GLN A 817 -5.09 1.00 -17.56
CA GLN A 817 -4.43 2.01 -16.73
C GLN A 817 -5.44 3.06 -16.25
N THR A 818 -5.27 3.52 -15.03
CA THR A 818 -6.04 4.64 -14.46
C THR A 818 -5.21 5.44 -13.48
N ALA A 819 -5.53 6.72 -13.34
CA ALA A 819 -4.95 7.61 -12.34
C ALA A 819 -6.07 8.13 -11.41
N PRO A 820 -6.49 7.35 -10.42
CA PRO A 820 -7.61 7.72 -9.55
C PRO A 820 -7.25 8.89 -8.63
N ARG A 821 -8.23 9.72 -8.28
CA ARG A 821 -8.14 10.64 -7.15
C ARG A 821 -8.17 9.87 -5.81
N ALA A 822 -7.77 10.53 -4.73
CA ALA A 822 -7.83 9.91 -3.40
C ALA A 822 -9.28 9.53 -3.07
N GLY A 823 -9.50 8.24 -2.73
CA GLY A 823 -10.82 7.72 -2.39
C GLY A 823 -11.77 7.48 -3.58
N ALA A 824 -11.31 7.67 -4.82
CA ALA A 824 -12.13 7.44 -6.01
C ALA A 824 -12.43 5.95 -6.24
N VAL A 825 -13.56 5.67 -6.85
CA VAL A 825 -13.98 4.35 -7.33
C VAL A 825 -14.09 4.41 -8.85
N VAL A 826 -13.09 3.89 -9.54
CA VAL A 826 -12.95 4.05 -10.99
C VAL A 826 -13.46 2.82 -11.74
N PRO A 827 -14.39 2.94 -12.69
CA PRO A 827 -14.82 1.82 -13.51
C PRO A 827 -13.76 1.52 -14.58
N LEU A 828 -13.39 0.25 -14.75
CA LEU A 828 -12.46 -0.24 -15.77
C LEU A 828 -13.09 -1.39 -16.54
N ALA A 829 -13.50 -1.12 -17.79
CA ALA A 829 -14.14 -2.10 -18.65
C ALA A 829 -13.10 -2.86 -19.48
N PHE A 830 -12.98 -4.15 -19.22
CA PHE A 830 -12.20 -5.10 -20.01
C PHE A 830 -13.08 -5.71 -21.08
N THR A 831 -12.70 -5.57 -22.33
CA THR A 831 -13.43 -6.16 -23.44
C THR A 831 -13.18 -7.66 -23.48
N THR A 832 -14.27 -8.41 -23.47
CA THR A 832 -14.26 -9.89 -23.53
C THR A 832 -14.97 -10.37 -24.81
N VAL A 833 -14.53 -11.48 -25.33
CA VAL A 833 -15.21 -12.23 -26.40
C VAL A 833 -15.62 -13.57 -25.83
N SER A 834 -16.92 -13.80 -25.80
CA SER A 834 -17.53 -15.05 -25.29
C SER A 834 -17.99 -15.92 -26.43
N GLY A 835 -17.71 -17.23 -26.34
CA GLY A 835 -18.07 -18.23 -27.29
C GLY A 835 -17.00 -19.27 -27.51
N ARG A 836 -17.30 -20.32 -28.25
CA ARG A 836 -16.39 -21.45 -28.48
C ARG A 836 -15.22 -21.05 -29.37
N ALA A 837 -14.05 -21.54 -29.05
CA ALA A 837 -12.91 -21.47 -29.97
C ALA A 837 -13.02 -22.60 -31.00
N ALA A 838 -13.13 -22.22 -32.26
CA ALA A 838 -13.29 -23.18 -33.35
C ALA A 838 -12.15 -23.09 -34.37
N LEU A 839 -11.68 -24.23 -34.84
CA LEU A 839 -10.75 -24.35 -35.95
C LEU A 839 -11.51 -24.93 -37.13
N ILE A 840 -11.96 -24.07 -38.05
CA ILE A 840 -12.78 -24.48 -39.17
C ILE A 840 -11.87 -24.66 -40.38
N HIS A 841 -11.77 -25.89 -40.91
CA HIS A 841 -11.09 -26.11 -42.16
C HIS A 841 -12.10 -25.95 -43.31
N ALA A 842 -11.98 -24.90 -44.10
CA ALA A 842 -12.95 -24.58 -45.14
C ALA A 842 -12.30 -24.42 -46.50
N THR A 843 -12.90 -25.00 -47.53
CA THR A 843 -12.52 -24.80 -48.93
C THR A 843 -13.64 -24.13 -49.69
N ARG A 844 -13.32 -23.40 -50.73
CA ARG A 844 -14.31 -22.84 -51.64
C ARG A 844 -15.10 -23.95 -52.35
N ALA A 845 -16.28 -23.63 -52.84
CA ALA A 845 -17.13 -24.59 -53.57
C ALA A 845 -16.45 -25.19 -54.83
N ASN A 846 -15.46 -24.53 -55.40
CA ASN A 846 -14.61 -24.99 -56.53
C ASN A 846 -13.41 -25.83 -56.10
N GLY A 847 -13.22 -26.03 -54.78
CA GLY A 847 -12.10 -26.74 -54.19
C GLY A 847 -10.86 -25.91 -53.93
N ASP A 848 -10.88 -24.62 -54.24
CA ASP A 848 -9.73 -23.71 -54.00
C ASP A 848 -9.59 -23.38 -52.49
N VAL A 849 -8.39 -23.08 -52.08
CA VAL A 849 -8.08 -22.61 -50.74
C VAL A 849 -8.56 -21.17 -50.51
N LEU A 850 -8.96 -20.84 -49.31
CA LEU A 850 -9.25 -19.49 -48.91
C LEU A 850 -7.97 -18.66 -48.78
N PRO A 851 -8.00 -17.38 -49.13
CA PRO A 851 -6.82 -16.51 -49.03
C PRO A 851 -6.36 -16.40 -47.59
N PHE A 852 -5.06 -16.53 -47.35
CA PHE A 852 -4.45 -16.29 -46.02
C PHE A 852 -4.64 -14.86 -45.55
N GLY A 853 -4.98 -14.67 -44.29
CA GLY A 853 -5.20 -13.36 -43.70
C GLY A 853 -6.57 -12.75 -44.01
N ALA A 854 -7.47 -13.47 -44.74
CA ALA A 854 -8.81 -12.98 -44.93
C ALA A 854 -9.56 -12.87 -43.62
N GLU A 855 -10.32 -11.79 -43.45
CA GLU A 855 -11.09 -11.54 -42.26
C GLU A 855 -12.33 -12.44 -42.21
N VAL A 856 -12.66 -12.92 -41.01
CA VAL A 856 -13.85 -13.72 -40.75
C VAL A 856 -14.78 -12.96 -39.83
N THR A 857 -16.01 -12.69 -40.30
CA THR A 857 -17.04 -11.98 -39.50
C THR A 857 -18.23 -12.90 -39.18
N ASP A 858 -18.92 -12.61 -38.09
CA ASP A 858 -20.20 -13.26 -37.70
C ASP A 858 -21.40 -12.70 -38.52
N GLU A 859 -22.62 -13.17 -38.22
CA GLU A 859 -23.86 -12.69 -38.85
C GLU A 859 -24.17 -11.22 -38.55
N GLN A 860 -23.59 -10.64 -37.48
CA GLN A 860 -23.73 -9.26 -37.07
C GLN A 860 -22.64 -8.35 -37.67
N GLY A 861 -21.67 -8.92 -38.38
CA GLY A 861 -20.56 -8.21 -38.98
C GLY A 861 -19.37 -7.94 -38.05
N HIS A 862 -19.33 -8.56 -36.88
CA HIS A 862 -18.17 -8.44 -35.97
C HIS A 862 -17.05 -9.36 -36.46
N ALA A 863 -15.83 -8.88 -36.42
CA ALA A 863 -14.64 -9.67 -36.71
C ALA A 863 -14.42 -10.73 -35.60
N VAL A 864 -14.58 -12.00 -35.95
CA VAL A 864 -14.47 -13.14 -35.04
C VAL A 864 -13.25 -14.02 -35.32
N GLY A 865 -12.47 -13.71 -36.37
CA GLY A 865 -11.29 -14.49 -36.68
C GLY A 865 -10.64 -14.12 -38.00
N SER A 866 -9.73 -14.98 -38.44
CA SER A 866 -9.02 -14.85 -39.72
C SER A 866 -8.68 -16.20 -40.31
N VAL A 867 -8.43 -16.22 -41.62
CA VAL A 867 -7.96 -17.39 -42.32
C VAL A 867 -6.46 -17.58 -42.11
N ALA A 868 -6.11 -18.69 -41.46
CA ALA A 868 -4.73 -19.12 -41.25
C ALA A 868 -4.22 -19.98 -42.44
N GLN A 869 -3.06 -20.61 -42.28
CA GLN A 869 -2.49 -21.49 -43.30
C GLN A 869 -3.41 -22.68 -43.63
N SER A 870 -3.36 -23.20 -44.85
CA SER A 870 -4.12 -24.34 -45.33
C SER A 870 -5.64 -24.18 -45.21
N SER A 871 -6.19 -22.96 -45.42
CA SER A 871 -7.62 -22.66 -45.34
C SER A 871 -8.23 -22.95 -43.96
N GLN A 872 -7.45 -22.89 -42.91
CA GLN A 872 -7.94 -23.00 -41.54
C GLN A 872 -8.42 -21.65 -41.04
N LEU A 873 -9.68 -21.58 -40.62
CA LEU A 873 -10.22 -20.41 -39.94
C LEU A 873 -10.03 -20.60 -38.43
N LEU A 874 -9.34 -19.68 -37.82
CA LEU A 874 -9.26 -19.59 -36.39
C LEU A 874 -10.37 -18.64 -35.94
N VAL A 875 -11.45 -19.18 -35.39
CA VAL A 875 -12.64 -18.43 -34.98
C VAL A 875 -12.75 -18.43 -33.46
N ARG A 876 -12.98 -17.27 -32.88
CA ARG A 876 -13.26 -17.05 -31.47
C ARG A 876 -14.67 -16.53 -31.29
N GLY A 877 -15.30 -16.85 -30.15
CA GLY A 877 -16.66 -16.41 -29.89
C GLY A 877 -17.70 -17.10 -30.75
N ALA A 878 -17.40 -18.30 -31.31
CA ALA A 878 -18.35 -19.03 -32.12
C ALA A 878 -19.52 -19.58 -31.30
N GLU A 879 -20.74 -19.43 -31.82
CA GLU A 879 -21.91 -20.12 -31.29
C GLU A 879 -21.87 -21.61 -31.67
N ASP A 880 -22.83 -22.42 -31.20
CA ASP A 880 -22.90 -23.86 -31.52
C ASP A 880 -23.18 -24.12 -33.01
N GLY A 881 -23.60 -23.11 -33.75
CA GLY A 881 -23.80 -23.14 -35.21
C GLY A 881 -24.27 -21.78 -35.71
N GLY A 882 -23.95 -21.46 -36.98
CA GLY A 882 -24.27 -20.16 -37.58
C GLY A 882 -23.67 -20.02 -38.95
N VAL A 883 -23.63 -18.79 -39.45
CA VAL A 883 -23.02 -18.43 -40.72
C VAL A 883 -21.86 -17.46 -40.46
N LEU A 884 -20.69 -17.80 -40.99
CA LEU A 884 -19.53 -16.91 -40.99
C LEU A 884 -19.34 -16.35 -42.39
N THR A 885 -18.93 -15.11 -42.50
CA THR A 885 -18.55 -14.48 -43.78
C THR A 885 -17.05 -14.29 -43.83
N VAL A 886 -16.38 -14.76 -44.84
CA VAL A 886 -14.95 -14.58 -45.08
C VAL A 886 -14.76 -13.52 -46.16
N HIS A 887 -14.04 -12.43 -45.79
CA HIS A 887 -13.74 -11.28 -46.66
C HIS A 887 -12.26 -11.23 -47.01
N TRP A 888 -11.90 -11.09 -48.28
CA TRP A 888 -10.53 -10.85 -48.76
C TRP A 888 -10.41 -9.69 -49.72
N GLY A 889 -11.49 -8.88 -49.85
CA GLY A 889 -11.57 -7.67 -50.64
C GLY A 889 -12.98 -7.08 -50.67
N ASP A 890 -13.14 -5.92 -51.29
CA ASP A 890 -14.38 -5.13 -51.29
C ASP A 890 -15.40 -5.56 -52.37
N ALA A 891 -15.00 -6.42 -53.33
CA ALA A 891 -15.87 -6.86 -54.40
C ALA A 891 -16.75 -8.06 -53.96
N ALA A 892 -17.93 -8.15 -54.53
CA ALA A 892 -18.90 -9.21 -54.18
C ALA A 892 -18.39 -10.66 -54.44
N ASP A 893 -17.41 -10.83 -55.32
CA ASP A 893 -16.70 -12.09 -55.57
C ASP A 893 -15.49 -12.32 -54.68
N GLN A 894 -15.18 -11.38 -53.81
CA GLN A 894 -14.09 -11.42 -52.81
C GLN A 894 -14.61 -11.72 -51.41
N GLN A 895 -15.78 -12.38 -51.34
CA GLN A 895 -16.33 -12.88 -50.08
C GLN A 895 -17.01 -14.22 -50.30
N CYS A 896 -17.18 -15.01 -49.25
CA CYS A 896 -17.99 -16.22 -49.26
C CYS A 896 -18.56 -16.52 -47.87
N HIS A 897 -19.61 -17.30 -47.81
CA HIS A 897 -20.29 -17.64 -46.57
C HIS A 897 -20.04 -19.12 -46.17
N ILE A 898 -19.75 -19.33 -44.90
CA ILE A 898 -19.53 -20.66 -44.32
C ILE A 898 -20.64 -20.95 -43.33
N GLN A 899 -21.45 -21.95 -43.59
CA GLN A 899 -22.37 -22.50 -42.61
C GLN A 899 -21.65 -23.59 -41.82
N TYR A 900 -21.60 -23.42 -40.51
CA TYR A 900 -20.94 -24.36 -39.64
C TYR A 900 -21.88 -24.83 -38.51
N SER A 901 -21.56 -25.99 -37.92
CA SER A 901 -22.21 -26.55 -36.73
C SER A 901 -21.16 -27.26 -35.89
N LEU A 902 -20.97 -26.80 -34.65
CA LEU A 902 -20.03 -27.42 -33.73
C LEU A 902 -20.65 -28.66 -33.07
N PRO A 903 -19.90 -29.74 -32.85
CA PRO A 903 -20.40 -30.89 -32.14
C PRO A 903 -20.85 -30.56 -30.74
N PRO A 904 -21.89 -31.21 -30.19
CA PRO A 904 -22.36 -30.95 -28.84
C PRO A 904 -21.26 -31.21 -27.81
N ARG A 905 -21.22 -30.41 -26.75
CA ARG A 905 -20.24 -30.58 -25.69
C ARG A 905 -20.46 -31.88 -24.93
N THR A 906 -19.41 -32.65 -24.75
CA THR A 906 -19.40 -33.80 -23.85
C THR A 906 -19.29 -33.30 -22.42
N LYS A 907 -20.28 -33.55 -21.56
CA LYS A 907 -20.21 -33.20 -20.14
C LYS A 907 -18.98 -33.86 -19.50
N GLY A 908 -18.05 -33.03 -18.98
CA GLY A 908 -16.87 -33.50 -18.27
C GLY A 908 -15.59 -33.62 -19.09
N ALA A 909 -15.58 -33.25 -20.37
CA ALA A 909 -14.33 -33.02 -21.09
C ALA A 909 -13.80 -31.62 -20.75
N ASP A 910 -12.56 -31.55 -20.23
CA ASP A 910 -11.85 -30.28 -20.09
C ASP A 910 -11.77 -29.60 -21.45
N SER A 911 -12.49 -28.49 -21.62
CA SER A 911 -12.63 -27.75 -22.87
C SER A 911 -11.39 -26.87 -23.12
N THR A 912 -10.19 -27.45 -23.09
CA THR A 912 -8.93 -26.71 -23.22
C THR A 912 -8.45 -26.63 -24.67
N GLY A 913 -9.27 -26.93 -25.67
CA GLY A 913 -8.84 -26.96 -27.08
C GLY A 913 -9.87 -26.38 -28.04
N PHE A 914 -9.36 -26.01 -29.23
CA PHE A 914 -10.22 -25.67 -30.37
C PHE A 914 -11.09 -26.84 -30.82
N THR A 915 -12.34 -26.57 -31.10
CA THR A 915 -13.21 -27.56 -31.75
C THR A 915 -12.94 -27.54 -33.25
N ALA A 916 -12.42 -28.63 -33.79
CA ALA A 916 -12.12 -28.72 -35.21
C ALA A 916 -13.37 -29.24 -35.98
N VAL A 917 -13.71 -28.55 -37.08
CA VAL A 917 -14.78 -28.94 -38.01
C VAL A 917 -14.41 -28.62 -39.45
N ASP A 918 -14.91 -29.38 -40.40
CA ASP A 918 -14.79 -29.12 -41.83
C ASP A 918 -16.03 -28.42 -42.37
N ALA A 919 -15.84 -27.44 -43.24
CA ALA A 919 -16.94 -26.71 -43.87
C ALA A 919 -16.62 -26.29 -45.33
N VAL A 920 -17.61 -25.82 -46.03
CA VAL A 920 -17.46 -25.30 -47.39
C VAL A 920 -17.91 -23.85 -47.44
N CYS A 921 -17.05 -22.99 -47.98
CA CYS A 921 -17.33 -21.58 -48.24
C CYS A 921 -18.05 -21.43 -49.58
N ARG A 922 -19.26 -20.91 -49.57
CA ARG A 922 -20.15 -20.76 -50.75
C ARG A 922 -20.44 -19.31 -51.10
#